data_0f79480fabf19e10e0747c6069c6bb9c
#
_entry.id   0f79480fabf19e10e0747c6069c6bb9c
#
_cell.length_a   1.000
_cell.length_b   1.000
_cell.length_c   1.000
_cell.angle_alpha   90.00
_cell.angle_beta   90.00
_cell.angle_gamma   90.00
#
_symmetry.space_group_name_H-M   'P 1'
#
loop_
_entity.id
_entity.type
_entity.pdbx_description
1 polymer ?
#
loop_
_entity_poly.entity_id
_entity_poly.type
_entity_poly.pdbx_seq_one_letter_code
_entity_poly.pdbx_strand_id
1 'polypeptide(L)'
;MKTFNPKRTLLIINGMFVALLLAAQLTMKAQVIPIVDTHHLQWSTQIGSSGTDKAEGIACEFHGNTYVVGHVTGSNINGVTNIINGYKGGNFDGYITKYNIYGQELWTAFSGGNGNDFCTAVAPTADDHVVVIGYTSSTDMSFGPVMSSYSGGNRDGFCSKYTKDGELVWTVYIGGTGDDYAQDLAIDADGNIMIVGKTSSTTVPYASQLQPSYGGGTSDGFMAKLSAQGEFFKFTYVGGPGSDEIKDLAFDNEGNICICGNTAGTELFSSMATMPYFGGVSDAFVSCINDEFQVNWVEYIGGAGADMFNTIALDTAGNVIVAGNTNSGPIAFLDNSAVLSPNNNDAMVMSFTPQGTLLWSQFVTGAGAESVKEVHTDIFGNIYVGGTTESNNLPVLDAFQESYAGGIDMFLSKWNTLGEMQWMSYMGGESHDWFGRMSSDRYGKVMIAGFSNSAAFGEEVNYGGTDAFFARLSDCNNPDVVIHTIDDTTFCYGGSSLMTACGADHYVWMNEDTVLLTHVDTTTTAWVKGYNIEGCWGMSNRIQISTLEVPEVTIEPLGPTVFCGEGSAELIAHSDTEAMFTWNDEFETEGDYLVTDTAAVYTVTAESPNGCTGSASQEIEFIELPNASMTVAQNSVCISGTPVNLLGLPEGGYFMGEGVIGNTFDPALAGGGLHELQYVIMDKMGCEGSSSSASIEVLFFPTVIFVADDSVCTFDSPIQLIGEPLGGTFQGDGVMDDVFYPALPGTGGQNITYTYVDNQGCINVANQIIFVDPCEITAVETIEATTFNVYPNPAENFFVIQSPDNNLFQASLMSVSGQQVDSFSGYNQVRFSTETLPAGCYFVRIQGTHSTPIIPLMIQH
;
A
#
# COMPACT_ATOMS: atom_id res chain seq x y z
N MET A 1 28.66 -78.21 32.83
CA MET A 1 27.83 -77.00 33.23
C MET A 1 28.75 -75.77 33.27
N LYS A 2 28.85 -75.04 32.21
CA LYS A 2 29.53 -73.70 32.22
C LYS A 2 28.43 -72.64 32.37
N THR A 3 28.55 -71.95 33.49
CA THR A 3 27.61 -70.88 33.86
C THR A 3 27.77 -69.70 32.89
N PHE A 4 26.67 -69.35 32.19
CA PHE A 4 26.58 -68.16 31.38
C PHE A 4 26.56 -66.94 32.29
N ASN A 5 27.45 -66.01 32.07
CA ASN A 5 27.54 -64.74 32.82
C ASN A 5 26.74 -63.64 32.06
N PRO A 6 25.57 -63.22 32.50
CA PRO A 6 24.67 -62.33 31.76
C PRO A 6 25.26 -60.91 31.60
N LYS A 7 26.25 -60.51 32.38
CA LYS A 7 26.87 -59.14 32.26
C LYS A 7 27.78 -58.97 31.04
N ARG A 8 28.31 -60.02 30.45
CA ARG A 8 29.16 -59.94 29.23
C ARG A 8 28.29 -59.84 27.95
N THR A 9 27.12 -60.41 27.93
CA THR A 9 26.21 -60.39 26.80
C THR A 9 25.56 -59.02 26.68
N LEU A 10 25.25 -58.33 27.78
CA LEU A 10 24.70 -56.96 27.78
C LEU A 10 25.74 -55.91 27.31
N LEU A 11 27.01 -56.08 27.59
CA LEU A 11 28.07 -55.17 27.10
C LEU A 11 28.32 -55.33 25.60
N ILE A 12 28.17 -56.51 25.04
CA ILE A 12 28.35 -56.73 23.59
C ILE A 12 27.15 -56.17 22.80
N ILE A 13 25.95 -56.30 23.35
CA ILE A 13 24.73 -55.75 22.70
C ILE A 13 24.75 -54.21 22.77
N ASN A 14 25.11 -53.59 23.90
CA ASN A 14 25.24 -52.15 23.99
C ASN A 14 26.40 -51.60 23.12
N GLY A 15 27.53 -52.33 23.02
CA GLY A 15 28.63 -51.96 22.14
C GLY A 15 28.28 -52.04 20.67
N MET A 16 27.47 -53.04 20.25
CA MET A 16 26.97 -53.12 18.89
C MET A 16 25.89 -52.05 18.57
N PHE A 17 25.04 -51.70 19.55
CA PHE A 17 24.04 -50.63 19.35
C PHE A 17 24.68 -49.23 19.29
N VAL A 18 25.71 -48.95 20.08
CA VAL A 18 26.47 -47.70 20.01
C VAL A 18 27.31 -47.68 18.74
N ALA A 19 27.89 -48.79 18.31
CA ALA A 19 28.63 -48.87 17.04
C ALA A 19 27.71 -48.76 15.82
N LEU A 20 26.46 -49.27 15.88
CA LEU A 20 25.49 -49.07 14.82
C LEU A 20 24.93 -47.62 14.81
N LEU A 21 24.73 -46.97 15.95
CA LEU A 21 24.36 -45.56 16.04
C LEU A 21 25.50 -44.62 15.59
N LEU A 22 26.77 -44.93 15.94
CA LEU A 22 27.91 -44.20 15.42
C LEU A 22 28.17 -44.48 13.93
N ALA A 23 27.93 -45.69 13.44
CA ALA A 23 28.03 -46.03 12.02
C ALA A 23 26.83 -45.37 11.23
N ALA A 24 25.65 -45.29 11.82
CA ALA A 24 24.51 -44.53 11.25
C ALA A 24 24.77 -43.02 11.27
N GLN A 25 25.46 -42.49 12.28
CA GLN A 25 25.93 -41.10 12.31
C GLN A 25 27.13 -40.84 11.40
N LEU A 26 27.96 -41.83 11.09
CA LEU A 26 29.08 -41.68 10.16
C LEU A 26 28.71 -41.98 8.70
N THR A 27 27.56 -42.60 8.45
CA THR A 27 27.01 -42.75 7.09
C THR A 27 25.96 -41.70 6.70
N MET A 28 25.49 -40.87 7.63
CA MET A 28 25.02 -39.54 7.33
C MET A 28 26.23 -38.59 7.20
N LYS A 29 27.18 -38.88 6.36
CA LYS A 29 27.73 -37.84 5.52
C LYS A 29 26.49 -37.28 4.84
N ALA A 30 26.06 -36.10 5.27
CA ALA A 30 25.24 -35.25 4.45
C ALA A 30 25.80 -35.41 3.05
N GLN A 31 25.09 -36.13 2.20
CA GLN A 31 25.14 -35.89 0.81
C GLN A 31 24.84 -34.39 0.80
N VAL A 32 25.87 -33.58 0.61
CA VAL A 32 25.71 -32.23 0.14
C VAL A 32 25.08 -32.48 -1.22
N ILE A 33 23.77 -32.60 -1.23
CA ILE A 33 23.02 -32.32 -2.43
C ILE A 33 23.56 -30.94 -2.76
N PRO A 34 24.26 -30.77 -3.89
CA PRO A 34 24.56 -29.42 -4.33
C PRO A 34 23.21 -28.72 -4.22
N ILE A 35 23.13 -27.71 -3.37
CA ILE A 35 21.97 -26.84 -3.30
C ILE A 35 22.00 -26.21 -4.67
N VAL A 36 21.25 -26.76 -5.60
CA VAL A 36 20.96 -26.13 -6.87
C VAL A 36 20.10 -24.98 -6.43
N ASP A 37 20.68 -23.84 -6.44
CA ASP A 37 20.05 -22.53 -6.22
C ASP A 37 19.06 -22.36 -7.36
N THR A 38 17.82 -22.80 -7.16
CA THR A 38 16.83 -22.82 -8.24
C THR A 38 15.76 -21.80 -7.91
N HIS A 39 15.82 -20.64 -8.59
CA HIS A 39 14.64 -19.82 -8.80
C HIS A 39 13.60 -20.72 -9.43
N HIS A 40 12.43 -20.86 -8.85
CA HIS A 40 11.40 -21.74 -9.35
C HIS A 40 10.18 -20.94 -9.78
N LEU A 41 9.57 -21.42 -10.83
CA LEU A 41 8.19 -21.11 -11.13
C LEU A 41 7.35 -21.69 -9.98
N GLN A 42 6.79 -20.85 -9.11
CA GLN A 42 6.05 -21.30 -7.95
C GLN A 42 4.77 -22.01 -8.35
N TRP A 43 4.08 -21.41 -9.28
CA TRP A 43 2.90 -21.96 -9.94
C TRP A 43 2.68 -21.21 -11.26
N SER A 44 2.01 -21.86 -12.19
CA SER A 44 1.52 -21.28 -13.43
C SER A 44 0.07 -21.68 -13.63
N THR A 45 -0.68 -20.88 -14.35
CA THR A 45 -2.02 -21.21 -14.81
C THR A 45 -2.18 -20.74 -16.24
N GLN A 46 -2.94 -21.47 -17.02
CA GLN A 46 -3.22 -21.15 -18.41
C GLN A 46 -4.68 -20.78 -18.61
N ILE A 47 -4.91 -19.84 -19.49
CA ILE A 47 -6.22 -19.44 -19.98
C ILE A 47 -6.19 -19.62 -21.48
N GLY A 48 -7.06 -20.43 -22.02
CA GLY A 48 -7.01 -20.65 -23.44
C GLY A 48 -8.20 -21.38 -24.03
N SER A 49 -8.23 -21.34 -25.34
CA SER A 49 -9.20 -22.03 -26.20
C SER A 49 -8.45 -22.88 -27.23
N SER A 50 -9.12 -23.31 -28.28
CA SER A 50 -8.43 -23.93 -29.44
C SER A 50 -7.80 -22.92 -30.41
N GLY A 51 -7.85 -21.63 -30.08
CA GLY A 51 -7.44 -20.55 -30.93
C GLY A 51 -6.16 -19.84 -30.48
N THR A 52 -6.13 -18.54 -30.61
CA THR A 52 -5.01 -17.69 -30.15
C THR A 52 -5.49 -16.84 -28.98
N ASP A 53 -4.95 -17.10 -27.83
CA ASP A 53 -5.32 -16.46 -26.59
C ASP A 53 -4.06 -15.88 -25.95
N LYS A 54 -4.12 -14.63 -25.48
CA LYS A 54 -2.94 -13.93 -24.99
C LYS A 54 -3.22 -13.19 -23.70
N ALA A 55 -2.24 -13.17 -22.81
CA ALA A 55 -2.15 -12.23 -21.70
C ALA A 55 -1.17 -11.12 -22.09
N GLU A 56 -1.65 -9.90 -22.13
CA GLU A 56 -0.90 -8.72 -22.56
C GLU A 56 -0.57 -7.78 -21.40
N GLY A 57 -1.38 -7.78 -20.33
CA GLY A 57 -1.20 -6.92 -19.15
C GLY A 57 -1.43 -7.66 -17.85
N ILE A 58 -0.75 -7.19 -16.80
CA ILE A 58 -0.84 -7.72 -15.44
C ILE A 58 -0.63 -6.60 -14.43
N ALA A 59 -1.37 -6.64 -13.33
CA ALA A 59 -1.14 -5.76 -12.19
C ALA A 59 -1.51 -6.44 -10.87
N CYS A 60 -0.71 -6.20 -9.84
CA CYS A 60 -0.94 -6.72 -8.49
C CYS A 60 -1.63 -5.69 -7.61
N GLU A 61 -2.62 -6.11 -6.83
CA GLU A 61 -3.12 -5.33 -5.72
C GLU A 61 -2.11 -5.32 -4.56
N PHE A 62 -2.21 -4.30 -3.72
CA PHE A 62 -1.37 -4.20 -2.52
C PHE A 62 -1.38 -5.46 -1.63
N HIS A 63 -2.48 -6.22 -1.60
CA HIS A 63 -2.62 -7.46 -0.84
C HIS A 63 -2.26 -8.73 -1.62
N GLY A 64 -1.73 -8.58 -2.84
CA GLY A 64 -1.20 -9.67 -3.65
C GLY A 64 -2.20 -10.39 -4.55
N ASN A 65 -3.50 -9.97 -4.59
CA ASN A 65 -4.35 -10.42 -5.68
C ASN A 65 -3.86 -9.80 -6.99
N THR A 66 -4.08 -10.49 -8.08
CA THR A 66 -3.51 -10.12 -9.38
C THR A 66 -4.59 -10.07 -10.44
N TYR A 67 -4.56 -9.02 -11.24
CA TYR A 67 -5.37 -8.90 -12.44
C TYR A 67 -4.52 -9.21 -13.66
N VAL A 68 -5.06 -10.04 -14.55
CA VAL A 68 -4.47 -10.37 -15.84
C VAL A 68 -5.46 -9.98 -16.93
N VAL A 69 -5.00 -9.28 -17.94
CA VAL A 69 -5.80 -8.85 -19.08
C VAL A 69 -5.18 -9.25 -20.39
N GLY A 70 -6.00 -9.39 -21.40
CA GLY A 70 -5.57 -9.74 -22.74
C GLY A 70 -6.74 -9.97 -23.67
N HIS A 71 -6.62 -10.93 -24.57
CA HIS A 71 -7.70 -11.28 -25.49
C HIS A 71 -7.74 -12.78 -25.77
N VAL A 72 -8.92 -13.28 -26.10
CA VAL A 72 -9.19 -14.69 -26.37
C VAL A 72 -10.00 -14.85 -27.65
N THR A 73 -9.86 -16.03 -28.28
CA THR A 73 -10.63 -16.43 -29.46
C THR A 73 -11.79 -17.36 -29.06
N GLY A 74 -13.02 -16.87 -29.21
CA GLY A 74 -14.22 -17.66 -28.98
C GLY A 74 -14.69 -17.77 -27.53
N SER A 75 -15.82 -18.41 -27.33
CA SER A 75 -16.55 -18.46 -26.07
C SER A 75 -16.20 -19.65 -25.16
N ASN A 76 -15.52 -20.65 -25.67
CA ASN A 76 -15.15 -21.86 -24.93
C ASN A 76 -13.73 -21.72 -24.40
N ILE A 77 -13.59 -21.12 -23.27
CA ILE A 77 -12.31 -20.82 -22.64
C ILE A 77 -12.09 -21.78 -21.47
N ASN A 78 -10.94 -22.45 -21.48
CA ASN A 78 -10.48 -23.29 -20.39
C ASN A 78 -9.63 -22.45 -19.42
N GLY A 79 -9.51 -22.92 -18.20
CA GLY A 79 -8.75 -22.23 -17.16
C GLY A 79 -9.53 -21.17 -16.38
N VAL A 80 -10.78 -20.87 -16.76
CA VAL A 80 -11.68 -19.95 -16.05
C VAL A 80 -13.04 -20.61 -15.75
N THR A 81 -13.58 -20.30 -14.57
CA THR A 81 -14.82 -20.93 -14.07
C THR A 81 -15.87 -19.92 -13.58
N ASN A 82 -15.43 -18.75 -13.08
CA ASN A 82 -16.29 -17.73 -12.52
C ASN A 82 -16.50 -16.55 -13.48
N ILE A 83 -17.15 -16.83 -14.61
CA ILE A 83 -17.40 -15.83 -15.66
C ILE A 83 -18.59 -14.95 -15.28
N ILE A 84 -18.35 -13.63 -15.07
CA ILE A 84 -19.37 -12.65 -14.70
C ILE A 84 -20.23 -12.29 -15.92
N ASN A 85 -19.59 -12.10 -17.07
CA ASN A 85 -20.26 -11.81 -18.34
C ASN A 85 -19.61 -12.64 -19.45
N GLY A 86 -20.35 -12.96 -20.48
CA GLY A 86 -19.87 -13.85 -21.53
C GLY A 86 -19.25 -13.11 -22.72
N TYR A 87 -18.55 -13.87 -23.55
CA TYR A 87 -18.03 -13.49 -24.85
C TYR A 87 -19.10 -12.85 -25.73
N LYS A 88 -18.79 -11.73 -26.42
CA LYS A 88 -19.78 -10.92 -27.14
C LYS A 88 -19.77 -11.10 -28.63
N GLY A 89 -18.63 -11.29 -29.25
CA GLY A 89 -18.58 -11.44 -30.70
C GLY A 89 -17.20 -11.18 -31.29
N GLY A 90 -17.14 -10.95 -32.57
CA GLY A 90 -15.88 -10.80 -33.29
C GLY A 90 -15.07 -12.12 -33.36
N ASN A 91 -13.78 -11.96 -33.69
CA ASN A 91 -12.82 -13.05 -33.60
C ASN A 91 -12.06 -13.06 -32.27
N PHE A 92 -11.97 -11.90 -31.61
CA PHE A 92 -11.28 -11.69 -30.34
C PHE A 92 -12.13 -10.84 -29.42
N ASP A 93 -12.29 -11.27 -28.19
CA ASP A 93 -12.78 -10.43 -27.10
C ASP A 93 -11.67 -10.20 -26.08
N GLY A 94 -11.59 -8.98 -25.56
CA GLY A 94 -10.77 -8.65 -24.41
C GLY A 94 -11.28 -9.37 -23.16
N TYR A 95 -10.40 -9.70 -22.24
CA TYR A 95 -10.74 -10.24 -20.94
C TYR A 95 -9.95 -9.59 -19.81
N ILE A 96 -10.56 -9.65 -18.62
CA ILE A 96 -9.90 -9.39 -17.35
C ILE A 96 -10.21 -10.53 -16.40
N THR A 97 -9.18 -11.13 -15.82
CA THR A 97 -9.30 -12.18 -14.80
C THR A 97 -8.61 -11.75 -13.53
N LYS A 98 -9.29 -11.93 -12.40
CA LYS A 98 -8.72 -11.71 -11.07
C LYS A 98 -8.35 -13.03 -10.42
N TYR A 99 -7.12 -13.10 -9.92
CA TYR A 99 -6.58 -14.23 -9.16
C TYR A 99 -6.27 -13.82 -7.73
N ASN A 100 -6.37 -14.78 -6.80
CA ASN A 100 -5.86 -14.61 -5.45
C ASN A 100 -4.34 -14.89 -5.40
N ILE A 101 -3.74 -14.69 -4.22
CA ILE A 101 -2.29 -14.89 -3.98
C ILE A 101 -1.80 -16.35 -4.27
N TYR A 102 -2.70 -17.31 -4.40
CA TYR A 102 -2.40 -18.72 -4.67
C TYR A 102 -2.60 -19.08 -6.14
N GLY A 103 -2.85 -18.11 -7.02
CA GLY A 103 -3.13 -18.33 -8.44
C GLY A 103 -4.52 -18.90 -8.74
N GLN A 104 -5.44 -18.89 -7.75
CA GLN A 104 -6.80 -19.35 -7.96
C GLN A 104 -7.67 -18.23 -8.53
N GLU A 105 -8.41 -18.51 -9.58
CA GLU A 105 -9.36 -17.57 -10.17
C GLU A 105 -10.42 -17.14 -9.15
N LEU A 106 -10.63 -15.83 -9.05
CA LEU A 106 -11.74 -15.26 -8.28
C LEU A 106 -12.91 -14.93 -9.20
N TRP A 107 -12.64 -14.32 -10.34
CA TRP A 107 -13.62 -14.04 -11.38
C TRP A 107 -12.95 -13.69 -12.72
N THR A 108 -13.70 -13.82 -13.81
CA THR A 108 -13.33 -13.39 -15.15
C THR A 108 -14.46 -12.58 -15.76
N ALA A 109 -14.14 -11.45 -16.38
CA ALA A 109 -15.08 -10.64 -17.14
C ALA A 109 -14.54 -10.40 -18.54
N PHE A 110 -15.45 -10.41 -19.55
CA PHE A 110 -15.09 -10.02 -20.90
C PHE A 110 -15.30 -8.52 -21.10
N SER A 111 -14.37 -7.91 -21.82
CA SER A 111 -14.38 -6.50 -22.18
C SER A 111 -14.47 -6.40 -23.69
N GLY A 112 -15.66 -6.22 -24.23
CA GLY A 112 -15.84 -6.21 -25.67
C GLY A 112 -17.27 -5.93 -26.12
N GLY A 113 -17.41 -5.96 -27.44
CA GLY A 113 -18.68 -5.83 -28.16
C GLY A 113 -18.76 -6.80 -29.33
N ASN A 114 -19.36 -6.41 -30.45
CA ASN A 114 -19.51 -7.27 -31.61
C ASN A 114 -18.28 -7.32 -32.54
N GLY A 115 -17.27 -6.48 -32.30
CA GLY A 115 -16.03 -6.41 -33.06
C GLY A 115 -14.90 -7.22 -32.45
N ASN A 116 -13.67 -6.85 -32.76
CA ASN A 116 -12.49 -7.43 -32.14
C ASN A 116 -11.99 -6.47 -31.04
N ASP A 117 -11.77 -7.00 -29.86
CA ASP A 117 -11.47 -6.25 -28.67
C ASP A 117 -10.21 -6.80 -27.99
N PHE A 118 -9.32 -5.93 -27.57
CA PHE A 118 -8.01 -6.27 -27.03
C PHE A 118 -7.74 -5.43 -25.80
N CYS A 119 -7.52 -6.05 -24.67
CA CYS A 119 -7.04 -5.39 -23.46
C CYS A 119 -5.50 -5.39 -23.45
N THR A 120 -4.87 -4.22 -23.24
CA THR A 120 -3.41 -4.03 -23.31
C THR A 120 -2.78 -3.85 -21.95
N ALA A 121 -3.47 -3.13 -21.04
CA ALA A 121 -2.93 -2.87 -19.71
C ALA A 121 -4.05 -2.76 -18.67
N VAL A 122 -3.68 -2.92 -17.40
CA VAL A 122 -4.58 -2.94 -16.25
C VAL A 122 -3.91 -2.29 -15.05
N ALA A 123 -4.66 -1.53 -14.27
CA ALA A 123 -4.18 -0.98 -13.01
C ALA A 123 -5.27 -1.00 -11.94
N PRO A 124 -4.99 -1.50 -10.73
CA PRO A 124 -5.87 -1.36 -9.58
C PRO A 124 -5.88 0.09 -9.09
N THR A 125 -7.01 0.53 -8.58
CA THR A 125 -7.20 1.87 -8.03
C THR A 125 -7.30 1.84 -6.50
N ALA A 126 -7.00 2.95 -5.85
CA ALA A 126 -7.04 3.05 -4.39
C ALA A 126 -8.46 2.90 -3.79
N ASP A 127 -9.52 3.02 -4.59
CA ASP A 127 -10.92 2.85 -4.22
C ASP A 127 -11.45 1.41 -4.44
N ASP A 128 -10.57 0.42 -4.47
CA ASP A 128 -10.88 -1.01 -4.68
C ASP A 128 -11.57 -1.30 -6.03
N HIS A 129 -11.28 -0.53 -7.06
CA HIS A 129 -11.69 -0.80 -8.42
C HIS A 129 -10.48 -1.19 -9.27
N VAL A 130 -10.72 -1.51 -10.52
CA VAL A 130 -9.67 -1.78 -11.50
C VAL A 130 -9.99 -1.08 -12.81
N VAL A 131 -8.98 -0.48 -13.41
CA VAL A 131 -9.05 0.16 -14.71
C VAL A 131 -8.34 -0.71 -15.73
N VAL A 132 -8.99 -0.91 -16.87
CA VAL A 132 -8.47 -1.67 -18.01
C VAL A 132 -8.49 -0.77 -19.24
N ILE A 133 -7.43 -0.77 -20.00
CA ILE A 133 -7.38 -0.09 -21.29
C ILE A 133 -7.10 -1.09 -22.41
N GLY A 134 -7.33 -0.62 -23.62
CA GLY A 134 -7.02 -1.37 -24.81
C GLY A 134 -7.50 -0.69 -26.08
N TYR A 135 -7.74 -1.46 -27.11
CA TYR A 135 -8.31 -0.97 -28.36
C TYR A 135 -9.37 -1.92 -28.90
N THR A 136 -10.35 -1.36 -29.60
CA THR A 136 -11.55 -2.06 -30.01
C THR A 136 -11.97 -1.68 -31.43
N SER A 137 -12.54 -2.63 -32.16
CA SER A 137 -13.33 -2.36 -33.38
C SER A 137 -14.83 -2.41 -33.13
N SER A 138 -15.24 -2.59 -31.89
CA SER A 138 -16.65 -2.64 -31.48
C SER A 138 -17.21 -1.23 -31.32
N THR A 139 -18.32 -0.96 -31.99
CA THR A 139 -19.08 0.29 -31.84
C THR A 139 -20.11 0.22 -30.71
N ASP A 140 -20.21 -0.93 -30.05
CA ASP A 140 -21.21 -1.31 -29.07
C ASP A 140 -20.62 -1.97 -27.83
N MET A 141 -19.53 -1.43 -27.30
CA MET A 141 -18.97 -1.85 -26.00
C MET A 141 -20.08 -1.82 -24.94
N SER A 142 -20.71 -2.94 -24.65
CA SER A 142 -22.12 -2.98 -24.24
C SER A 142 -22.39 -3.49 -22.82
N PHE A 143 -21.47 -3.33 -21.88
CA PHE A 143 -21.79 -3.62 -20.48
C PHE A 143 -21.59 -2.36 -19.63
N GLY A 144 -22.69 -1.72 -19.24
CA GLY A 144 -22.69 -0.52 -18.43
C GLY A 144 -22.78 0.80 -19.24
N PRO A 145 -22.75 1.95 -18.58
CA PRO A 145 -22.81 3.24 -19.24
C PRO A 145 -21.56 3.50 -20.06
N VAL A 146 -21.74 3.80 -21.35
CA VAL A 146 -20.69 4.27 -22.25
C VAL A 146 -20.68 5.79 -22.18
N MET A 147 -19.55 6.40 -21.77
CA MET A 147 -19.44 7.84 -21.59
C MET A 147 -19.05 8.59 -22.85
N SER A 148 -18.54 7.90 -23.86
CA SER A 148 -18.25 8.44 -25.21
C SER A 148 -18.65 7.43 -26.27
N SER A 149 -18.75 7.86 -27.51
CA SER A 149 -19.06 6.99 -28.65
C SER A 149 -17.80 6.68 -29.45
N TYR A 150 -17.80 5.53 -30.12
CA TYR A 150 -16.82 5.17 -31.16
C TYR A 150 -16.73 6.28 -32.20
N SER A 151 -15.51 6.77 -32.49
CA SER A 151 -15.31 7.98 -33.28
C SER A 151 -14.96 7.71 -34.76
N GLY A 152 -14.50 6.50 -35.08
CA GLY A 152 -14.21 6.12 -36.48
C GLY A 152 -12.95 5.26 -36.60
N GLY A 153 -12.40 5.17 -37.79
CA GLY A 153 -11.26 4.29 -38.06
C GLY A 153 -11.63 2.81 -38.07
N ASN A 154 -10.62 1.93 -38.03
CA ASN A 154 -10.84 0.50 -37.82
C ASN A 154 -10.80 0.13 -36.34
N ARG A 155 -10.16 0.96 -35.51
CA ARG A 155 -10.00 0.74 -34.06
C ARG A 155 -9.92 2.06 -33.32
N ASP A 156 -10.66 2.14 -32.21
CA ASP A 156 -10.50 3.19 -31.21
C ASP A 156 -9.89 2.61 -29.94
N GLY A 157 -9.12 3.40 -29.22
CA GLY A 157 -8.75 3.08 -27.84
C GLY A 157 -9.97 3.04 -26.94
N PHE A 158 -9.90 2.33 -25.85
CA PHE A 158 -10.91 2.38 -24.79
C PHE A 158 -10.28 2.33 -23.39
N CYS A 159 -11.04 2.84 -22.44
CA CYS A 159 -10.77 2.72 -21.01
C CYS A 159 -12.03 2.29 -20.29
N SER A 160 -11.96 1.24 -19.49
CA SER A 160 -13.07 0.69 -18.74
C SER A 160 -12.71 0.56 -17.27
N LYS A 161 -13.64 0.91 -16.37
CA LYS A 161 -13.48 0.72 -14.92
C LYS A 161 -14.42 -0.38 -14.45
N TYR A 162 -13.89 -1.29 -13.65
CA TYR A 162 -14.62 -2.39 -13.04
C TYR A 162 -14.54 -2.30 -11.52
N THR A 163 -15.57 -2.81 -10.85
CA THR A 163 -15.52 -3.03 -9.40
C THR A 163 -14.53 -4.14 -9.07
N LYS A 164 -14.13 -4.26 -7.80
CA LYS A 164 -13.29 -5.38 -7.32
C LYS A 164 -13.91 -6.76 -7.55
N ASP A 165 -15.22 -6.82 -7.79
CA ASP A 165 -16.00 -8.04 -8.03
C ASP A 165 -16.28 -8.26 -9.51
N GLY A 166 -15.69 -7.46 -10.41
CA GLY A 166 -15.71 -7.61 -11.86
C GLY A 166 -16.92 -7.01 -12.58
N GLU A 167 -17.78 -6.23 -11.87
CA GLU A 167 -18.89 -5.53 -12.51
C GLU A 167 -18.41 -4.26 -13.21
N LEU A 168 -18.80 -4.04 -14.45
CA LEU A 168 -18.44 -2.85 -15.21
C LEU A 168 -19.10 -1.60 -14.61
N VAL A 169 -18.29 -0.58 -14.30
CA VAL A 169 -18.76 0.71 -13.79
C VAL A 169 -19.01 1.68 -14.94
N TRP A 170 -18.03 1.86 -15.83
CA TRP A 170 -18.13 2.71 -17.02
C TRP A 170 -17.10 2.31 -18.08
N THR A 171 -17.36 2.71 -19.33
CA THR A 171 -16.44 2.62 -20.47
C THR A 171 -16.40 3.95 -21.21
N VAL A 172 -15.20 4.34 -21.65
CA VAL A 172 -14.90 5.53 -22.46
C VAL A 172 -14.12 5.10 -23.69
N TYR A 173 -14.54 5.53 -24.88
CA TYR A 173 -13.71 5.42 -26.08
C TYR A 173 -12.69 6.57 -26.14
N ILE A 174 -11.51 6.28 -26.65
CA ILE A 174 -10.39 7.20 -26.77
C ILE A 174 -9.92 7.19 -28.21
N GLY A 175 -10.15 8.29 -28.91
CA GLY A 175 -9.71 8.37 -30.32
C GLY A 175 -10.50 9.35 -31.14
N GLY A 176 -10.27 9.30 -32.43
CA GLY A 176 -10.90 10.15 -33.44
C GLY A 176 -11.28 9.34 -34.68
N THR A 177 -11.06 9.89 -35.88
CA THR A 177 -11.48 9.23 -37.12
C THR A 177 -10.47 8.27 -37.72
N GLY A 178 -9.28 8.15 -37.12
CA GLY A 178 -8.24 7.21 -37.51
C GLY A 178 -8.20 5.99 -36.60
N ASP A 179 -7.14 5.21 -36.70
CA ASP A 179 -6.91 4.09 -35.80
C ASP A 179 -6.16 4.55 -34.56
N ASP A 180 -6.70 4.21 -33.39
CA ASP A 180 -6.22 4.67 -32.10
C ASP A 180 -5.97 3.46 -31.17
N TYR A 181 -4.80 3.45 -30.51
CA TYR A 181 -4.36 2.35 -29.68
C TYR A 181 -3.92 2.86 -28.32
N ALA A 182 -4.65 2.55 -27.26
CA ALA A 182 -4.17 2.74 -25.90
C ALA A 182 -3.16 1.62 -25.59
N GLN A 183 -1.96 1.99 -25.18
CA GLN A 183 -0.84 1.07 -24.98
C GLN A 183 -0.63 0.76 -23.52
N ASP A 184 -0.59 1.84 -22.68
CA ASP A 184 -0.36 1.71 -21.27
C ASP A 184 -1.10 2.77 -20.45
N LEU A 185 -1.28 2.50 -19.13
CA LEU A 185 -1.91 3.39 -18.17
C LEU A 185 -1.20 3.41 -16.83
N ALA A 186 -1.30 4.56 -16.17
CA ALA A 186 -0.96 4.69 -14.75
C ALA A 186 -2.01 5.53 -14.01
N ILE A 187 -2.15 5.30 -12.72
CA ILE A 187 -3.08 6.03 -11.84
C ILE A 187 -2.27 7.00 -10.98
N ASP A 188 -2.65 8.28 -11.00
CA ASP A 188 -2.00 9.28 -10.14
C ASP A 188 -2.51 9.21 -8.68
N ALA A 189 -1.88 9.96 -7.79
CA ALA A 189 -2.22 9.99 -6.36
C ALA A 189 -3.66 10.47 -6.07
N ASP A 190 -4.26 11.23 -6.98
CA ASP A 190 -5.65 11.70 -6.89
C ASP A 190 -6.66 10.73 -7.50
N GLY A 191 -6.19 9.61 -8.06
CA GLY A 191 -7.00 8.57 -8.70
C GLY A 191 -7.35 8.89 -10.15
N ASN A 192 -6.74 9.90 -10.78
CA ASN A 192 -6.91 10.15 -12.20
C ASN A 192 -6.11 9.15 -13.03
N ILE A 193 -6.59 8.88 -14.21
CA ILE A 193 -6.05 7.87 -15.11
C ILE A 193 -5.27 8.58 -16.21
N MET A 194 -3.96 8.32 -16.27
CA MET A 194 -3.12 8.70 -17.39
C MET A 194 -3.02 7.55 -18.37
N ILE A 195 -3.23 7.81 -19.65
CA ILE A 195 -3.20 6.81 -20.72
C ILE A 195 -2.28 7.31 -21.81
N VAL A 196 -1.45 6.44 -22.31
CA VAL A 196 -0.56 6.71 -23.43
C VAL A 196 -0.78 5.71 -24.56
N GLY A 197 -0.33 6.06 -25.74
CA GLY A 197 -0.43 5.18 -26.90
C GLY A 197 -0.08 5.87 -28.20
N LYS A 198 -0.66 5.38 -29.27
CA LYS A 198 -0.52 5.96 -30.61
C LYS A 198 -1.87 6.19 -31.29
N THR A 199 -1.89 7.18 -32.15
CA THR A 199 -3.07 7.59 -32.93
C THR A 199 -2.69 7.89 -34.37
N SER A 200 -3.58 7.52 -35.31
CA SER A 200 -3.55 8.05 -36.68
C SER A 200 -4.68 9.07 -36.90
N SER A 201 -5.38 9.43 -35.86
CA SER A 201 -6.46 10.42 -35.88
C SER A 201 -5.90 11.83 -35.98
N THR A 202 -6.13 12.50 -37.08
CA THR A 202 -5.70 13.90 -37.29
C THR A 202 -6.58 14.91 -36.50
N THR A 203 -7.71 14.46 -36.00
CA THR A 203 -8.62 15.22 -35.15
C THR A 203 -9.21 14.31 -34.09
N VAL A 204 -9.21 14.76 -32.85
CA VAL A 204 -9.82 14.11 -31.70
C VAL A 204 -10.88 15.04 -31.09
N PRO A 205 -11.95 14.51 -30.47
CA PRO A 205 -13.02 15.36 -29.91
C PRO A 205 -12.62 16.01 -28.58
N TYR A 206 -11.36 16.06 -28.20
CA TYR A 206 -10.87 16.53 -26.91
C TYR A 206 -10.02 17.79 -27.07
N ALA A 207 -9.92 18.60 -26.01
CA ALA A 207 -9.02 19.75 -25.99
C ALA A 207 -7.56 19.31 -25.86
N SER A 208 -6.74 19.71 -26.83
CA SER A 208 -5.29 19.44 -26.80
C SER A 208 -4.54 20.49 -25.98
N GLN A 209 -3.50 20.08 -25.28
CA GLN A 209 -2.73 20.92 -24.36
C GLN A 209 -1.33 21.27 -24.91
N LEU A 210 -0.40 20.29 -24.92
CA LEU A 210 1.00 20.51 -25.31
C LEU A 210 1.15 20.64 -26.83
N GLN A 211 0.64 19.67 -27.58
CA GLN A 211 0.64 19.64 -29.03
C GLN A 211 -0.81 19.59 -29.54
N PRO A 212 -1.35 20.73 -30.05
CA PRO A 212 -2.75 20.82 -30.39
C PRO A 212 -3.13 20.14 -31.71
N SER A 213 -2.17 19.73 -32.52
CA SER A 213 -2.40 19.14 -33.83
C SER A 213 -1.51 17.94 -34.05
N TYR A 214 -2.03 16.98 -34.81
CA TYR A 214 -1.30 15.84 -35.33
C TYR A 214 -0.03 16.30 -36.08
N GLY A 215 1.13 15.74 -35.74
CA GLY A 215 2.44 16.15 -36.26
C GLY A 215 2.72 15.65 -37.67
N GLY A 216 2.19 14.49 -38.02
CA GLY A 216 2.34 13.90 -39.34
C GLY A 216 2.65 12.42 -39.35
N GLY A 217 3.23 11.94 -40.44
CA GLY A 217 3.57 10.53 -40.59
C GLY A 217 2.38 9.58 -40.63
N THR A 218 2.58 8.34 -40.20
CA THR A 218 1.53 7.32 -40.14
C THR A 218 0.84 7.25 -38.80
N SER A 219 1.48 7.67 -37.73
CA SER A 219 0.96 7.77 -36.38
C SER A 219 1.74 8.80 -35.57
N ASP A 220 1.06 9.43 -34.62
CA ASP A 220 1.67 10.16 -33.51
C ASP A 220 1.39 9.43 -32.20
N GLY A 221 2.29 9.60 -31.22
CA GLY A 221 1.97 9.29 -29.83
C GLY A 221 0.85 10.17 -29.30
N PHE A 222 0.18 9.72 -28.27
CA PHE A 222 -0.77 10.55 -27.52
C PHE A 222 -0.66 10.32 -26.01
N MET A 223 -1.07 11.33 -25.27
CA MET A 223 -1.31 11.25 -23.81
C MET A 223 -2.71 11.77 -23.52
N ALA A 224 -3.46 11.03 -22.72
CA ALA A 224 -4.80 11.40 -22.28
C ALA A 224 -4.93 11.25 -20.77
N LYS A 225 -5.47 12.29 -20.09
CA LYS A 225 -5.77 12.23 -18.65
C LYS A 225 -7.27 12.24 -18.43
N LEU A 226 -7.77 11.23 -17.73
CA LEU A 226 -9.17 11.09 -17.34
C LEU A 226 -9.30 11.17 -15.82
N SER A 227 -10.46 11.63 -15.35
CA SER A 227 -10.82 11.53 -13.94
C SER A 227 -11.07 10.08 -13.53
N ALA A 228 -11.11 9.81 -12.22
CA ALA A 228 -11.55 8.52 -11.66
C ALA A 228 -12.98 8.13 -12.10
N GLN A 229 -13.78 9.10 -12.60
CA GLN A 229 -15.13 8.90 -13.12
C GLN A 229 -15.17 8.73 -14.65
N GLY A 230 -14.01 8.77 -15.34
CA GLY A 230 -13.92 8.62 -16.79
C GLY A 230 -14.14 9.89 -17.61
N GLU A 231 -14.11 11.06 -16.98
CA GLU A 231 -14.22 12.34 -17.69
C GLU A 231 -12.85 12.80 -18.21
N PHE A 232 -12.79 13.28 -19.45
CA PHE A 232 -11.55 13.79 -20.02
C PHE A 232 -11.13 15.11 -19.39
N PHE A 233 -9.89 15.17 -18.88
CA PHE A 233 -9.28 16.41 -18.39
C PHE A 233 -8.34 17.03 -19.41
N LYS A 234 -7.43 16.23 -19.95
CA LYS A 234 -6.38 16.68 -20.86
C LYS A 234 -6.17 15.63 -21.96
N PHE A 235 -5.80 16.11 -23.12
CA PHE A 235 -5.31 15.29 -24.22
C PHE A 235 -4.21 16.05 -24.95
N THR A 236 -3.19 15.34 -25.44
CA THR A 236 -2.18 15.92 -26.33
C THR A 236 -1.66 14.88 -27.30
N TYR A 237 -1.35 15.33 -28.50
CA TYR A 237 -0.47 14.57 -29.38
C TYR A 237 0.98 14.68 -28.89
N VAL A 238 1.79 13.70 -29.24
CA VAL A 238 3.23 13.68 -29.02
C VAL A 238 3.85 13.09 -30.28
N GLY A 239 4.29 13.95 -31.21
CA GLY A 239 4.82 13.47 -32.47
C GLY A 239 5.28 14.59 -33.40
N GLY A 240 6.07 14.22 -34.36
CA GLY A 240 6.59 15.05 -35.41
C GLY A 240 6.12 14.61 -36.83
N PRO A 241 6.86 14.94 -37.90
CA PRO A 241 6.47 14.53 -39.25
C PRO A 241 6.73 13.03 -39.52
N GLY A 242 7.33 12.30 -38.59
CA GLY A 242 7.60 10.87 -38.68
C GLY A 242 6.46 10.00 -38.17
N SER A 243 6.72 8.74 -37.89
CA SER A 243 5.82 7.87 -37.17
C SER A 243 6.31 7.76 -35.74
N ASP A 244 5.45 8.16 -34.81
CA ASP A 244 5.80 8.30 -33.42
C ASP A 244 4.83 7.46 -32.57
N GLU A 245 5.34 6.90 -31.47
CA GLU A 245 4.56 6.04 -30.59
C GLU A 245 5.07 6.15 -29.16
N ILE A 246 4.17 6.39 -28.21
CA ILE A 246 4.46 6.21 -26.78
C ILE A 246 4.09 4.78 -26.42
N LYS A 247 5.03 4.06 -25.84
CA LYS A 247 4.86 2.66 -25.48
C LYS A 247 4.40 2.46 -24.04
N ASP A 248 4.93 3.26 -23.11
CA ASP A 248 4.78 3.03 -21.69
C ASP A 248 4.96 4.33 -20.91
N LEU A 249 4.44 4.37 -19.67
CA LEU A 249 4.54 5.51 -18.77
C LEU A 249 4.70 5.09 -17.31
N ALA A 250 5.31 5.97 -16.53
CA ALA A 250 5.37 5.84 -15.08
C ALA A 250 5.31 7.22 -14.41
N PHE A 251 4.76 7.30 -13.20
CA PHE A 251 4.79 8.52 -12.39
C PHE A 251 6.04 8.53 -11.50
N ASP A 252 6.74 9.67 -11.45
CA ASP A 252 7.79 9.87 -10.47
C ASP A 252 7.20 10.28 -9.10
N ASN A 253 8.08 10.38 -8.09
CA ASN A 253 7.67 10.73 -6.72
C ASN A 253 7.15 12.17 -6.58
N GLU A 254 7.34 13.02 -7.60
CA GLU A 254 6.86 14.41 -7.66
C GLU A 254 5.54 14.53 -8.43
N GLY A 255 5.06 13.43 -9.03
CA GLY A 255 3.86 13.38 -9.86
C GLY A 255 4.11 13.77 -11.31
N ASN A 256 5.37 13.85 -11.75
CA ASN A 256 5.68 14.00 -13.17
C ASN A 256 5.43 12.68 -13.90
N ILE A 257 5.11 12.78 -15.17
CA ILE A 257 4.82 11.67 -16.06
C ILE A 257 6.06 11.38 -16.88
N CYS A 258 6.73 10.27 -16.63
CA CYS A 258 7.82 9.81 -17.46
C CYS A 258 7.27 8.85 -18.52
N ILE A 259 7.62 9.06 -19.78
CA ILE A 259 7.16 8.30 -20.94
C ILE A 259 8.34 7.79 -21.74
N CYS A 260 8.15 6.67 -22.42
CA CYS A 260 9.12 6.16 -23.37
C CYS A 260 8.44 5.65 -24.66
N GLY A 261 9.25 5.50 -25.71
CA GLY A 261 8.73 5.03 -26.96
C GLY A 261 9.76 5.14 -28.11
N ASN A 262 9.27 5.34 -29.32
CA ASN A 262 10.11 5.55 -30.50
C ASN A 262 9.56 6.67 -31.38
N THR A 263 10.47 7.30 -32.11
CA THR A 263 10.17 8.37 -33.07
C THR A 263 10.96 8.16 -34.38
N ALA A 264 10.30 8.41 -35.50
CA ALA A 264 10.93 8.45 -36.80
C ALA A 264 11.14 9.91 -37.32
N GLY A 265 11.01 10.89 -36.41
CA GLY A 265 11.09 12.32 -36.71
C GLY A 265 12.04 13.08 -35.80
N THR A 266 12.48 14.24 -36.26
CA THR A 266 13.48 15.09 -35.57
C THR A 266 12.86 16.12 -34.63
N GLU A 267 11.55 16.24 -34.55
CA GLU A 267 10.85 17.37 -33.91
C GLU A 267 10.07 17.01 -32.64
N LEU A 268 10.10 15.77 -32.17
CA LEU A 268 9.56 15.40 -30.89
C LEU A 268 10.36 16.09 -29.79
N PHE A 269 9.86 17.18 -29.21
CA PHE A 269 10.50 17.95 -28.13
C PHE A 269 11.94 18.45 -28.48
N SER A 270 12.28 18.68 -29.72
CA SER A 270 13.63 18.82 -30.27
C SER A 270 14.52 19.93 -29.67
N SER A 271 13.98 20.87 -28.94
CA SER A 271 14.76 21.99 -28.37
C SER A 271 15.31 21.74 -26.96
N MET A 272 15.02 20.58 -26.36
CA MET A 272 15.33 20.29 -24.94
C MET A 272 16.24 19.07 -24.74
N ALA A 273 16.48 18.27 -25.78
CA ALA A 273 17.31 17.08 -25.68
C ALA A 273 18.80 17.41 -25.56
N THR A 274 19.50 16.71 -24.65
CA THR A 274 20.98 16.76 -24.59
C THR A 274 21.60 15.75 -25.54
N MET A 275 20.94 14.61 -25.78
CA MET A 275 21.27 13.64 -26.84
C MET A 275 20.32 13.87 -28.03
N PRO A 276 20.85 14.25 -29.20
CA PRO A 276 20.02 14.59 -30.35
C PRO A 276 19.47 13.33 -31.06
N TYR A 277 18.44 13.50 -31.86
CA TYR A 277 17.98 12.47 -32.79
C TYR A 277 19.10 12.06 -33.76
N PHE A 278 19.36 10.76 -33.86
CA PHE A 278 20.51 10.23 -34.63
C PHE A 278 20.14 9.84 -36.04
N GLY A 279 18.86 9.71 -36.34
CA GLY A 279 18.40 9.30 -37.67
C GLY A 279 18.14 7.79 -37.77
N GLY A 280 18.26 7.23 -38.95
CA GLY A 280 17.93 5.80 -39.16
C GLY A 280 16.45 5.59 -39.47
N VAL A 281 15.91 4.45 -39.03
CA VAL A 281 14.51 4.07 -39.20
C VAL A 281 13.66 4.73 -38.13
N SER A 282 14.10 4.64 -36.89
CA SER A 282 13.53 5.30 -35.69
C SER A 282 14.55 5.34 -34.57
N ASP A 283 14.50 6.35 -33.73
CA ASP A 283 15.24 6.40 -32.47
C ASP A 283 14.30 6.16 -31.28
N ALA A 284 14.81 5.50 -30.26
CA ALA A 284 14.15 5.44 -28.97
C ALA A 284 14.14 6.81 -28.30
N PHE A 285 13.11 7.12 -27.54
CA PHE A 285 13.08 8.32 -26.70
C PHE A 285 12.59 8.01 -25.29
N VAL A 286 13.04 8.83 -24.36
CA VAL A 286 12.53 8.90 -22.98
C VAL A 286 12.39 10.35 -22.60
N SER A 287 11.29 10.68 -21.91
CA SER A 287 10.98 12.05 -21.51
C SER A 287 10.20 12.06 -20.20
N CYS A 288 10.47 13.00 -19.30
CA CYS A 288 9.60 13.28 -18.16
C CYS A 288 8.94 14.65 -18.33
N ILE A 289 7.66 14.71 -18.05
CA ILE A 289 6.73 15.79 -18.34
C ILE A 289 5.94 16.05 -17.05
N ASN A 290 5.75 17.32 -16.66
CA ASN A 290 4.96 17.63 -15.48
C ASN A 290 3.45 17.45 -15.72
N ASP A 291 2.65 17.55 -14.65
CA ASP A 291 1.18 17.40 -14.75
C ASP A 291 0.50 18.45 -15.65
N GLU A 292 1.15 19.60 -15.88
CA GLU A 292 0.70 20.60 -16.83
C GLU A 292 1.07 20.28 -18.28
N PHE A 293 1.62 19.11 -18.53
CA PHE A 293 2.14 18.64 -19.81
C PHE A 293 3.30 19.47 -20.34
N GLN A 294 4.11 20.09 -19.47
CA GLN A 294 5.34 20.75 -19.85
C GLN A 294 6.49 19.78 -19.76
N VAL A 295 7.31 19.72 -20.80
CA VAL A 295 8.47 18.83 -20.85
C VAL A 295 9.54 19.31 -19.87
N ASN A 296 9.91 18.47 -18.91
CA ASN A 296 11.03 18.73 -18.01
C ASN A 296 12.36 18.41 -18.69
N TRP A 297 12.44 17.27 -19.35
CA TRP A 297 13.59 16.84 -20.14
C TRP A 297 13.17 15.75 -21.15
N VAL A 298 13.99 15.56 -22.18
CA VAL A 298 13.86 14.48 -23.15
C VAL A 298 15.24 14.03 -23.62
N GLU A 299 15.42 12.73 -23.85
CA GLU A 299 16.64 12.16 -24.46
C GLU A 299 16.29 11.19 -25.58
N TYR A 300 17.10 11.19 -26.62
CA TYR A 300 17.00 10.27 -27.74
C TYR A 300 18.16 9.28 -27.73
N ILE A 301 17.86 8.02 -27.95
CA ILE A 301 18.86 6.95 -27.96
C ILE A 301 18.69 6.18 -29.25
N GLY A 302 19.76 6.13 -30.04
CA GLY A 302 19.68 5.41 -31.29
C GLY A 302 20.93 5.50 -32.14
N GLY A 303 20.75 5.10 -33.38
CA GLY A 303 21.80 5.07 -34.40
C GLY A 303 21.21 4.99 -35.81
N ALA A 304 21.84 4.22 -36.71
CA ALA A 304 21.39 4.13 -38.11
C ALA A 304 20.23 3.13 -38.32
N GLY A 305 19.86 2.38 -37.30
CA GLY A 305 18.85 1.32 -37.38
C GLY A 305 17.47 1.76 -36.91
N ALA A 306 16.74 0.84 -36.35
CA ALA A 306 15.51 1.06 -35.65
C ALA A 306 15.75 0.82 -34.14
N ASP A 307 15.49 1.81 -33.35
CA ASP A 307 15.70 1.81 -31.92
C ASP A 307 14.41 2.20 -31.24
N MET A 308 14.05 1.53 -30.14
CA MET A 308 12.84 1.79 -29.40
C MET A 308 12.97 1.44 -27.92
N PHE A 309 12.38 2.22 -27.06
CA PHE A 309 12.06 1.79 -25.71
C PHE A 309 10.62 1.26 -25.68
N ASN A 310 10.44 0.08 -25.11
CA ASN A 310 9.15 -0.57 -25.01
C ASN A 310 8.50 -0.34 -23.63
N THR A 311 9.32 -0.03 -22.63
CA THR A 311 8.87 -0.05 -21.24
C THR A 311 9.70 0.88 -20.35
N ILE A 312 9.08 1.41 -19.29
CA ILE A 312 9.65 2.35 -18.34
C ILE A 312 9.25 1.98 -16.92
N ALA A 313 10.16 2.08 -15.99
CA ALA A 313 9.91 1.97 -14.55
C ALA A 313 10.75 2.98 -13.79
N LEU A 314 10.42 3.23 -12.52
CA LEU A 314 11.24 4.06 -11.65
C LEU A 314 11.76 3.23 -10.47
N ASP A 315 13.02 3.44 -10.10
CA ASP A 315 13.57 2.86 -8.89
C ASP A 315 13.13 3.64 -7.63
N THR A 316 13.49 3.14 -6.47
CA THR A 316 13.14 3.76 -5.18
C THR A 316 13.79 5.13 -4.96
N ALA A 317 14.82 5.48 -5.73
CA ALA A 317 15.47 6.79 -5.72
C ALA A 317 14.83 7.77 -6.72
N GLY A 318 13.87 7.32 -7.54
CA GLY A 318 13.23 8.08 -8.60
C GLY A 318 14.04 8.10 -9.90
N ASN A 319 15.08 7.27 -10.05
CA ASN A 319 15.76 7.13 -11.33
C ASN A 319 14.83 6.45 -12.33
N VAL A 320 14.89 6.94 -13.56
CA VAL A 320 14.08 6.46 -14.67
C VAL A 320 14.80 5.31 -15.37
N ILE A 321 14.23 4.13 -15.36
CA ILE A 321 14.76 2.94 -16.00
C ILE A 321 13.92 2.65 -17.23
N VAL A 322 14.55 2.57 -18.37
CA VAL A 322 13.91 2.22 -19.66
C VAL A 322 14.55 1.00 -20.25
N ALA A 323 13.74 0.22 -20.94
CA ALA A 323 14.26 -0.93 -21.66
C ALA A 323 13.56 -1.09 -23.02
N GLY A 324 14.28 -1.68 -23.95
CA GLY A 324 13.77 -1.84 -25.30
C GLY A 324 14.77 -2.55 -26.21
N ASN A 325 14.73 -2.21 -27.49
CA ASN A 325 15.48 -2.91 -28.52
C ASN A 325 16.24 -1.94 -29.41
N THR A 326 17.37 -2.41 -29.91
CA THR A 326 18.15 -1.72 -30.93
C THR A 326 18.58 -2.70 -32.01
N ASN A 327 18.53 -2.29 -33.24
CA ASN A 327 19.24 -2.95 -34.33
C ASN A 327 20.29 -2.04 -34.98
N SER A 328 20.61 -0.95 -34.28
CA SER A 328 21.71 -0.05 -34.65
C SER A 328 23.05 -0.73 -34.37
N GLY A 329 24.04 -0.41 -35.15
CA GLY A 329 25.45 -0.69 -34.84
C GLY A 329 25.84 0.06 -33.55
N PRO A 330 27.05 0.58 -33.40
CA PRO A 330 27.44 1.30 -32.19
C PRO A 330 26.48 2.47 -31.96
N ILE A 331 25.81 2.47 -30.79
CA ILE A 331 24.99 3.58 -30.36
C ILE A 331 25.91 4.70 -29.89
N ALA A 332 25.74 5.89 -30.46
CA ALA A 332 26.57 7.03 -30.13
C ALA A 332 26.46 7.40 -28.64
N PHE A 333 27.54 7.85 -28.04
CA PHE A 333 27.69 8.27 -26.63
C PHE A 333 27.61 7.17 -25.56
N LEU A 334 27.42 5.92 -25.94
CA LEU A 334 27.52 4.81 -24.99
C LEU A 334 28.93 4.20 -25.08
N ASP A 335 29.53 3.92 -23.94
CA ASP A 335 30.79 3.16 -23.87
C ASP A 335 30.49 1.68 -24.14
N ASN A 336 30.30 1.38 -25.44
CA ASN A 336 29.87 0.08 -25.92
C ASN A 336 31.00 -0.94 -25.82
N SER A 337 31.16 -1.56 -24.66
CA SER A 337 31.90 -2.80 -24.51
C SER A 337 31.14 -4.02 -25.05
N ALA A 338 29.80 -3.89 -25.19
CA ALA A 338 28.97 -4.92 -25.81
C ALA A 338 29.12 -4.94 -27.33
N VAL A 339 29.36 -6.12 -27.90
CA VAL A 339 29.36 -6.34 -29.34
C VAL A 339 27.89 -6.52 -29.75
N LEU A 340 27.27 -5.40 -30.17
CA LEU A 340 25.94 -5.44 -30.75
C LEU A 340 25.97 -6.17 -32.08
N SER A 341 25.01 -6.99 -32.35
CA SER A 341 24.88 -7.76 -33.61
C SER A 341 24.23 -6.86 -34.67
N PRO A 342 24.96 -6.29 -35.63
CA PRO A 342 24.35 -5.47 -36.68
C PRO A 342 23.38 -6.33 -37.51
N ASN A 343 22.14 -5.86 -37.60
CA ASN A 343 20.97 -6.46 -38.27
C ASN A 343 20.14 -7.47 -37.45
N ASN A 344 20.49 -7.77 -36.22
CA ASN A 344 19.61 -8.42 -35.25
C ASN A 344 19.15 -7.38 -34.23
N ASN A 345 17.97 -7.57 -33.63
CA ASN A 345 17.56 -6.80 -32.47
C ASN A 345 18.36 -7.27 -31.28
N ASP A 346 19.00 -6.36 -30.59
CA ASP A 346 19.60 -6.59 -29.27
C ASP A 346 18.80 -5.84 -28.22
N ALA A 347 18.67 -6.41 -27.03
CA ALA A 347 17.97 -5.79 -25.93
C ALA A 347 18.85 -4.75 -25.24
N MET A 348 18.29 -3.58 -24.93
CA MET A 348 18.97 -2.49 -24.20
C MET A 348 18.19 -2.11 -22.96
N VAL A 349 18.93 -1.82 -21.87
CA VAL A 349 18.40 -1.36 -20.58
C VAL A 349 19.22 -0.17 -20.13
N MET A 350 18.57 0.92 -19.74
CA MET A 350 19.24 2.16 -19.36
C MET A 350 18.60 2.77 -18.15
N SER A 351 19.39 3.48 -17.37
CA SER A 351 18.92 4.25 -16.22
C SER A 351 19.34 5.69 -16.32
N PHE A 352 18.42 6.59 -16.03
CA PHE A 352 18.61 8.03 -16.01
C PHE A 352 18.26 8.61 -14.63
N THR A 353 18.93 9.69 -14.25
CA THR A 353 18.50 10.45 -13.07
C THR A 353 17.11 11.05 -13.28
N PRO A 354 16.41 11.51 -12.22
CA PRO A 354 15.17 12.26 -12.38
C PRO A 354 15.27 13.52 -13.27
N GLN A 355 16.50 14.02 -13.52
CA GLN A 355 16.77 15.16 -14.37
C GLN A 355 17.23 14.78 -15.78
N GLY A 356 17.16 13.49 -16.16
CA GLY A 356 17.49 13.01 -17.50
C GLY A 356 18.97 12.70 -17.77
N THR A 357 19.83 12.73 -16.75
CA THR A 357 21.25 12.36 -16.95
C THR A 357 21.40 10.84 -16.95
N LEU A 358 22.02 10.26 -17.97
CA LEU A 358 22.31 8.84 -18.06
C LEU A 358 23.24 8.41 -16.91
N LEU A 359 22.81 7.39 -16.15
CA LEU A 359 23.58 6.78 -15.07
C LEU A 359 24.36 5.56 -15.56
N TRP A 360 23.69 4.65 -16.22
CA TRP A 360 24.28 3.44 -16.78
C TRP A 360 23.47 2.92 -17.97
N SER A 361 24.12 2.12 -18.81
CA SER A 361 23.49 1.40 -19.91
C SER A 361 24.01 -0.03 -19.96
N GLN A 362 23.13 -0.98 -20.23
CA GLN A 362 23.45 -2.40 -20.36
C GLN A 362 22.74 -3.00 -21.56
N PHE A 363 23.30 -4.08 -22.09
CA PHE A 363 22.72 -4.80 -23.21
C PHE A 363 22.61 -6.28 -22.88
N VAL A 364 21.53 -6.90 -23.33
CA VAL A 364 21.38 -8.35 -23.35
C VAL A 364 21.45 -8.76 -24.80
N THR A 365 22.50 -9.50 -25.16
CA THR A 365 22.81 -9.84 -26.54
C THR A 365 23.10 -11.32 -26.67
N GLY A 366 22.70 -11.88 -27.79
CA GLY A 366 22.99 -13.26 -28.16
C GLY A 366 23.30 -13.43 -29.66
N ALA A 367 23.17 -14.63 -30.21
CA ALA A 367 23.37 -14.88 -31.61
C ALA A 367 22.13 -14.62 -32.48
N GLY A 368 20.94 -14.64 -31.84
CA GLY A 368 19.64 -14.36 -32.47
C GLY A 368 19.15 -12.97 -32.15
N ALA A 369 17.85 -12.79 -32.11
CA ALA A 369 17.20 -11.52 -31.78
C ALA A 369 16.69 -11.55 -30.33
N GLU A 370 16.91 -10.45 -29.60
CA GLU A 370 16.38 -10.19 -28.27
C GLU A 370 15.39 -9.03 -28.33
N SER A 371 14.26 -9.18 -27.65
CA SER A 371 13.25 -8.15 -27.56
C SER A 371 12.76 -8.01 -26.13
N VAL A 372 13.14 -6.89 -25.46
CA VAL A 372 12.56 -6.56 -24.16
C VAL A 372 11.08 -6.21 -24.30
N LYS A 373 10.29 -6.71 -23.40
CA LYS A 373 8.87 -6.42 -23.30
C LYS A 373 8.53 -5.61 -22.07
N GLU A 374 9.24 -5.87 -20.95
CA GLU A 374 8.94 -5.23 -19.68
C GLU A 374 10.21 -4.97 -18.86
N VAL A 375 10.27 -3.80 -18.24
CA VAL A 375 11.11 -3.52 -17.07
C VAL A 375 10.21 -3.21 -15.90
N HIS A 376 10.48 -3.80 -14.75
CA HIS A 376 9.70 -3.62 -13.54
C HIS A 376 10.62 -3.44 -12.35
N THR A 377 10.23 -2.60 -11.41
CA THR A 377 10.94 -2.38 -10.15
C THR A 377 10.06 -2.81 -8.99
N ASP A 378 10.60 -3.63 -8.11
CA ASP A 378 9.91 -3.99 -6.88
C ASP A 378 10.12 -2.93 -5.79
N ILE A 379 9.37 -3.06 -4.70
CA ILE A 379 9.46 -2.12 -3.56
C ILE A 379 10.82 -2.12 -2.85
N PHE A 380 11.68 -3.12 -3.12
CA PHE A 380 13.03 -3.22 -2.57
C PHE A 380 14.08 -2.60 -3.48
N GLY A 381 13.68 -2.11 -4.64
CA GLY A 381 14.55 -1.49 -5.64
C GLY A 381 15.25 -2.50 -6.55
N ASN A 382 14.84 -3.77 -6.57
CA ASN A 382 15.32 -4.71 -7.57
C ASN A 382 14.68 -4.37 -8.92
N ILE A 383 15.48 -4.46 -9.97
CA ILE A 383 15.06 -4.21 -11.35
C ILE A 383 14.93 -5.57 -12.03
N TYR A 384 13.76 -5.85 -12.58
CA TYR A 384 13.51 -7.04 -13.37
C TYR A 384 13.33 -6.64 -14.83
N VAL A 385 13.95 -7.40 -15.73
CA VAL A 385 13.84 -7.20 -17.17
C VAL A 385 13.41 -8.50 -17.82
N GLY A 386 12.30 -8.45 -18.54
CA GLY A 386 11.72 -9.59 -19.21
C GLY A 386 11.51 -9.34 -20.70
N GLY A 387 11.63 -10.38 -21.47
CA GLY A 387 11.47 -10.30 -22.91
C GLY A 387 11.52 -11.65 -23.60
N THR A 388 11.70 -11.61 -24.91
CA THR A 388 11.82 -12.80 -25.77
C THR A 388 13.17 -12.88 -26.43
N THR A 389 13.64 -14.07 -26.71
CA THR A 389 14.92 -14.35 -27.36
C THR A 389 14.81 -15.47 -28.39
N GLU A 390 15.57 -15.33 -29.46
CA GLU A 390 15.85 -16.39 -30.43
C GLU A 390 17.28 -16.93 -30.25
N SER A 391 17.98 -16.51 -29.21
CA SER A 391 19.37 -16.87 -28.96
C SER A 391 19.49 -18.07 -28.04
N ASN A 392 20.34 -19.01 -28.40
CA ASN A 392 20.68 -20.17 -27.59
C ASN A 392 21.95 -19.96 -26.71
N ASN A 393 22.47 -18.75 -26.67
CA ASN A 393 23.71 -18.39 -26.00
C ASN A 393 23.63 -17.08 -25.19
N LEU A 394 22.47 -16.79 -24.60
CA LEU A 394 22.37 -15.66 -23.67
C LEU A 394 23.32 -15.84 -22.49
N PRO A 395 23.78 -14.75 -21.88
CA PRO A 395 24.68 -14.77 -20.72
C PRO A 395 23.92 -15.15 -19.43
N VAL A 396 23.37 -16.37 -19.38
CA VAL A 396 22.64 -16.87 -18.22
C VAL A 396 23.52 -16.89 -16.97
N LEU A 397 22.92 -16.54 -15.83
CA LEU A 397 23.57 -16.48 -14.53
C LEU A 397 22.56 -16.95 -13.47
N ASP A 398 22.92 -17.90 -12.65
CA ASP A 398 22.06 -18.47 -11.60
C ASP A 398 20.63 -18.79 -12.13
N ALA A 399 20.57 -19.44 -13.27
CA ALA A 399 19.38 -19.64 -14.07
C ALA A 399 18.54 -20.82 -13.54
N PHE A 400 17.21 -20.66 -13.51
CA PHE A 400 16.30 -21.79 -13.30
C PHE A 400 16.10 -22.64 -14.59
N GLN A 401 16.32 -22.06 -15.75
CA GLN A 401 16.42 -22.75 -17.04
C GLN A 401 17.71 -22.30 -17.73
N GLU A 402 18.75 -23.14 -17.74
CA GLU A 402 20.07 -22.80 -18.28
C GLU A 402 20.11 -22.83 -19.80
N SER A 403 19.19 -23.50 -20.45
CA SER A 403 19.24 -23.73 -21.89
C SER A 403 17.96 -23.28 -22.61
N TYR A 404 18.18 -22.69 -23.78
CA TYR A 404 17.14 -22.42 -24.75
C TYR A 404 16.42 -23.69 -25.18
N ALA A 405 15.10 -23.70 -25.15
CA ALA A 405 14.28 -24.88 -25.38
C ALA A 405 13.82 -25.00 -26.85
N GLY A 406 13.67 -23.91 -27.55
CA GLY A 406 13.35 -23.89 -28.98
C GLY A 406 12.36 -22.80 -29.40
N GLY A 407 12.27 -22.53 -30.69
CA GLY A 407 11.34 -21.52 -31.20
C GLY A 407 11.73 -20.09 -30.83
N ILE A 408 10.88 -19.41 -30.09
CA ILE A 408 11.15 -18.17 -29.36
C ILE A 408 10.96 -18.51 -27.90
N ASP A 409 11.96 -18.27 -27.06
CA ASP A 409 11.83 -18.42 -25.63
C ASP A 409 11.72 -17.04 -24.98
N MET A 410 11.18 -16.99 -23.79
CA MET A 410 11.32 -15.84 -22.93
C MET A 410 12.68 -15.83 -22.25
N PHE A 411 13.13 -14.66 -21.85
CA PHE A 411 14.16 -14.48 -20.86
C PHE A 411 13.67 -13.57 -19.73
N LEU A 412 14.22 -13.80 -18.57
CA LEU A 412 14.00 -12.97 -17.41
C LEU A 412 15.32 -12.75 -16.68
N SER A 413 15.55 -11.54 -16.20
CA SER A 413 16.76 -11.17 -15.49
C SER A 413 16.45 -10.21 -14.34
N LYS A 414 17.28 -10.26 -13.30
CA LYS A 414 17.22 -9.36 -12.15
C LYS A 414 18.52 -8.56 -12.07
N TRP A 415 18.38 -7.28 -11.79
CA TRP A 415 19.47 -6.33 -11.73
C TRP A 415 19.37 -5.48 -10.46
N ASN A 416 20.49 -5.00 -9.97
CA ASN A 416 20.52 -4.00 -8.92
C ASN A 416 20.43 -2.57 -9.51
N THR A 417 20.29 -1.57 -8.64
CA THR A 417 20.19 -0.14 -9.05
C THR A 417 21.46 0.41 -9.68
N LEU A 418 22.58 -0.31 -9.61
CA LEU A 418 23.84 0.06 -10.29
C LEU A 418 23.94 -0.51 -11.71
N GLY A 419 22.94 -1.26 -12.17
CA GLY A 419 22.95 -1.92 -13.47
C GLY A 419 23.79 -3.21 -13.50
N GLU A 420 24.03 -3.84 -12.34
CA GLU A 420 24.73 -5.11 -12.27
C GLU A 420 23.71 -6.25 -12.25
N MET A 421 23.84 -7.18 -13.18
CA MET A 421 22.97 -8.36 -13.28
C MET A 421 23.20 -9.29 -12.09
N GLN A 422 22.12 -9.67 -11.41
CA GLN A 422 22.14 -10.57 -10.30
C GLN A 422 21.89 -12.03 -10.73
N TRP A 423 20.91 -12.22 -11.60
CA TRP A 423 20.64 -13.49 -12.26
C TRP A 423 19.97 -13.27 -13.61
N MET A 424 20.05 -14.29 -14.46
CA MET A 424 19.36 -14.32 -15.76
C MET A 424 19.04 -15.76 -16.15
N SER A 425 17.83 -16.02 -16.61
CA SER A 425 17.33 -17.34 -17.00
C SER A 425 16.56 -17.27 -18.31
N TYR A 426 16.59 -18.37 -19.07
CA TYR A 426 15.55 -18.67 -20.05
C TYR A 426 14.26 -19.07 -19.34
N MET A 427 13.15 -18.97 -20.06
CA MET A 427 11.85 -19.46 -19.63
C MET A 427 11.03 -19.80 -20.88
N GLY A 428 10.87 -21.09 -21.18
CA GLY A 428 10.16 -21.51 -22.36
C GLY A 428 10.16 -23.04 -22.56
N GLY A 429 9.41 -23.47 -23.56
CA GLY A 429 9.29 -24.84 -23.98
C GLY A 429 9.82 -25.10 -25.41
N GLU A 430 9.42 -26.21 -26.05
CA GLU A 430 9.96 -26.59 -27.36
C GLU A 430 9.48 -25.73 -28.54
N SER A 431 8.52 -24.82 -28.29
CA SER A 431 7.88 -24.02 -29.34
C SER A 431 8.13 -22.54 -29.13
N HIS A 432 7.11 -21.70 -29.35
CA HIS A 432 7.26 -20.27 -29.16
C HIS A 432 6.57 -19.84 -27.88
N ASP A 433 7.29 -19.07 -27.07
CA ASP A 433 6.87 -18.57 -25.78
C ASP A 433 7.15 -17.05 -25.72
N TRP A 434 6.12 -16.27 -25.50
CA TRP A 434 6.21 -14.82 -25.53
C TRP A 434 5.95 -14.19 -24.17
N PHE A 435 6.84 -13.30 -23.79
CA PHE A 435 6.70 -12.45 -22.62
C PHE A 435 5.62 -11.38 -22.89
N GLY A 436 4.69 -11.23 -21.98
CA GLY A 436 3.74 -10.11 -21.93
C GLY A 436 4.22 -9.01 -21.02
N ARG A 437 3.71 -8.99 -19.81
CA ARG A 437 4.04 -8.01 -18.79
C ARG A 437 4.39 -8.68 -17.45
N MET A 438 4.95 -7.91 -16.51
CA MET A 438 5.19 -8.35 -15.14
C MET A 438 4.74 -7.30 -14.13
N SER A 439 4.48 -7.73 -12.91
CA SER A 439 4.15 -6.88 -11.76
C SER A 439 4.64 -7.55 -10.50
N SER A 440 4.75 -6.82 -9.40
CA SER A 440 5.10 -7.40 -8.11
C SER A 440 4.12 -7.02 -7.01
N ASP A 441 3.99 -7.90 -6.02
CA ASP A 441 3.26 -7.58 -4.81
C ASP A 441 4.14 -6.80 -3.81
N ARG A 442 3.54 -6.36 -2.70
CA ARG A 442 4.24 -5.65 -1.61
C ARG A 442 5.36 -6.47 -0.93
N TYR A 443 5.48 -7.73 -1.24
CA TYR A 443 6.54 -8.60 -0.73
C TYR A 443 7.65 -8.82 -1.75
N GLY A 444 7.60 -8.13 -2.91
CA GLY A 444 8.54 -8.26 -4.01
C GLY A 444 8.41 -9.57 -4.79
N LYS A 445 7.29 -10.29 -4.64
CA LYS A 445 7.04 -11.47 -5.45
C LYS A 445 6.61 -11.05 -6.84
N VAL A 446 7.33 -11.51 -7.86
CA VAL A 446 7.08 -11.13 -9.25
C VAL A 446 6.08 -12.07 -9.88
N MET A 447 5.06 -11.50 -10.50
CA MET A 447 4.11 -12.18 -11.35
C MET A 447 4.39 -11.83 -12.81
N ILE A 448 4.27 -12.82 -13.67
CA ILE A 448 4.50 -12.69 -15.10
C ILE A 448 3.25 -13.18 -15.85
N ALA A 449 2.85 -12.41 -16.85
CA ALA A 449 1.86 -12.82 -17.82
C ALA A 449 2.49 -12.89 -19.21
N GLY A 450 1.98 -13.78 -20.03
CA GLY A 450 2.44 -13.96 -21.39
C GLY A 450 1.59 -14.98 -22.13
N PHE A 451 2.13 -15.54 -23.21
CA PHE A 451 1.42 -16.54 -23.97
C PHE A 451 2.41 -17.53 -24.62
N SER A 452 1.96 -18.77 -24.77
CA SER A 452 2.77 -19.89 -25.19
C SER A 452 2.02 -20.77 -26.18
N ASN A 453 2.72 -21.33 -27.18
CA ASN A 453 2.22 -22.43 -27.98
C ASN A 453 3.04 -23.73 -27.78
N SER A 454 3.85 -23.75 -26.73
CA SER A 454 4.55 -24.97 -26.32
C SER A 454 3.59 -25.98 -25.73
N ALA A 455 3.74 -27.24 -26.08
CA ALA A 455 2.82 -28.33 -25.68
C ALA A 455 2.81 -28.55 -24.16
N ALA A 456 3.92 -28.19 -23.48
CA ALA A 456 4.04 -28.16 -22.04
C ALA A 456 4.83 -26.91 -21.66
N PHE A 457 4.24 -26.06 -20.84
CA PHE A 457 4.86 -24.90 -20.25
C PHE A 457 4.61 -24.95 -18.72
N GLY A 458 5.65 -25.19 -17.95
CA GLY A 458 5.49 -25.52 -16.53
C GLY A 458 4.82 -26.89 -16.33
N GLU A 459 3.84 -26.95 -15.42
CA GLU A 459 3.06 -28.18 -15.11
C GLU A 459 1.75 -28.25 -15.91
N GLU A 460 1.40 -27.20 -16.64
CA GLU A 460 0.11 -27.07 -17.35
C GLU A 460 0.19 -27.58 -18.79
N VAL A 461 -0.96 -27.97 -19.32
CA VAL A 461 -1.12 -28.49 -20.67
C VAL A 461 -1.75 -27.40 -21.53
N ASN A 462 -1.14 -27.11 -22.68
CA ASN A 462 -1.67 -26.21 -23.69
C ASN A 462 -3.03 -26.75 -24.21
N TYR A 463 -4.06 -25.87 -24.24
CA TYR A 463 -5.43 -26.22 -24.67
C TYR A 463 -5.58 -26.24 -26.20
N GLY A 464 -4.58 -25.78 -26.92
CA GLY A 464 -4.49 -25.80 -28.39
C GLY A 464 -4.21 -24.41 -28.94
N GLY A 465 -3.48 -24.29 -30.04
CA GLY A 465 -3.07 -22.98 -30.57
C GLY A 465 -2.06 -22.25 -29.68
N THR A 466 -2.30 -20.98 -29.38
CA THR A 466 -1.50 -20.18 -28.47
C THR A 466 -2.35 -19.86 -27.26
N ASP A 467 -1.92 -20.24 -26.07
CA ASP A 467 -2.64 -20.00 -24.83
C ASP A 467 -1.95 -18.91 -23.98
N ALA A 468 -2.75 -18.07 -23.33
CA ALA A 468 -2.28 -17.16 -22.33
C ALA A 468 -1.82 -17.91 -21.08
N PHE A 469 -0.77 -17.48 -20.44
CA PHE A 469 -0.34 -17.98 -19.15
C PHE A 469 -0.15 -16.85 -18.16
N PHE A 470 -0.26 -17.21 -16.89
CA PHE A 470 0.04 -16.39 -15.76
C PHE A 470 0.85 -17.22 -14.77
N ALA A 471 1.96 -16.67 -14.27
CA ALA A 471 2.88 -17.39 -13.44
C ALA A 471 3.41 -16.51 -12.31
N ARG A 472 3.70 -17.12 -11.18
CA ARG A 472 4.42 -16.49 -10.07
C ARG A 472 5.81 -17.07 -9.99
N LEU A 473 6.79 -16.18 -10.01
CA LEU A 473 8.15 -16.55 -9.68
C LEU A 473 8.27 -16.67 -8.17
N SER A 474 8.85 -17.73 -7.76
CA SER A 474 9.39 -17.90 -6.44
C SER A 474 10.90 -17.82 -6.55
N ASP A 475 11.49 -16.94 -5.80
CA ASP A 475 12.86 -17.13 -5.38
C ASP A 475 12.85 -18.32 -4.40
N CYS A 476 12.65 -19.55 -4.90
CA CYS A 476 12.86 -20.75 -4.09
C CYS A 476 14.34 -21.07 -3.95
N ASN A 477 15.15 -20.07 -4.04
CA ASN A 477 16.43 -20.05 -3.37
C ASN A 477 16.18 -20.13 -1.87
N ASN A 478 16.99 -20.84 -1.18
CA ASN A 478 17.15 -20.60 0.25
C ASN A 478 17.11 -19.09 0.41
N PRO A 479 16.11 -18.56 1.08
CA PRO A 479 15.93 -17.12 1.13
C PRO A 479 17.28 -16.52 1.55
N ASP A 480 17.78 -15.57 0.80
CA ASP A 480 19.00 -14.84 1.15
C ASP A 480 18.69 -13.96 2.36
N VAL A 481 18.69 -14.64 3.50
CA VAL A 481 18.24 -14.07 4.76
C VAL A 481 19.35 -13.18 5.29
N VAL A 482 19.04 -11.94 5.44
CA VAL A 482 19.95 -10.95 6.02
C VAL A 482 19.33 -10.39 7.28
N ILE A 483 20.11 -10.32 8.34
CA ILE A 483 19.76 -9.55 9.52
C ILE A 483 20.53 -8.23 9.52
N HIS A 484 19.83 -7.19 9.89
CA HIS A 484 20.38 -5.87 10.13
C HIS A 484 20.10 -5.49 11.57
N THR A 485 21.05 -4.81 12.18
CA THR A 485 20.82 -4.13 13.44
C THR A 485 20.25 -2.76 13.16
N ILE A 486 19.21 -2.41 13.88
CA ILE A 486 18.64 -1.06 13.88
C ILE A 486 19.39 -0.20 14.88
N ASP A 487 19.83 -0.84 15.97
CA ASP A 487 20.58 -0.23 17.07
C ASP A 487 22.02 -0.79 17.12
N ASP A 488 22.81 -0.25 18.02
CA ASP A 488 24.19 -0.70 18.24
C ASP A 488 24.25 -2.16 18.70
N THR A 489 25.30 -2.88 18.29
CA THR A 489 25.54 -4.27 18.65
C THR A 489 26.23 -4.44 19.99
N THR A 490 26.67 -3.35 20.58
CA THR A 490 27.28 -3.31 21.91
C THR A 490 26.49 -2.33 22.76
N PHE A 491 25.92 -2.79 23.84
CA PHE A 491 25.06 -1.98 24.71
C PHE A 491 25.21 -2.42 26.15
N CYS A 492 24.76 -1.58 27.04
CA CYS A 492 24.82 -1.83 28.46
C CYS A 492 23.81 -2.90 28.90
N TYR A 493 24.14 -3.65 29.95
CA TYR A 493 23.24 -4.63 30.54
C TYR A 493 21.86 -4.03 30.87
N GLY A 494 20.80 -4.72 30.51
CA GLY A 494 19.41 -4.24 30.59
C GLY A 494 18.93 -3.47 29.36
N GLY A 495 19.83 -3.14 28.44
CA GLY A 495 19.49 -2.70 27.08
C GLY A 495 19.21 -3.88 26.15
N SER A 496 18.90 -3.58 24.93
CA SER A 496 18.71 -4.57 23.86
C SER A 496 19.07 -3.96 22.52
N SER A 497 19.55 -4.80 21.61
CA SER A 497 19.68 -4.44 20.20
C SER A 497 18.45 -4.92 19.45
N LEU A 498 17.77 -4.00 18.77
CA LEU A 498 16.66 -4.33 17.89
C LEU A 498 17.23 -4.78 16.55
N MET A 499 16.81 -5.96 16.13
CA MET A 499 17.21 -6.56 14.87
C MET A 499 16.02 -6.79 13.97
N THR A 500 16.19 -6.56 12.69
CA THR A 500 15.23 -6.91 11.66
C THR A 500 15.82 -7.95 10.73
N ALA A 501 14.98 -8.87 10.29
CA ALA A 501 15.30 -9.83 9.26
C ALA A 501 14.60 -9.45 7.95
N CYS A 502 15.25 -9.70 6.82
CA CYS A 502 14.67 -9.58 5.50
C CYS A 502 15.10 -10.73 4.60
N GLY A 503 14.41 -10.91 3.47
CA GLY A 503 14.72 -11.96 2.50
C GLY A 503 13.93 -13.26 2.67
N ALA A 504 12.96 -13.35 3.60
CA ALA A 504 12.12 -14.55 3.79
C ALA A 504 10.68 -14.17 4.18
N ASP A 505 9.75 -15.12 4.08
CA ASP A 505 8.32 -14.91 4.38
C ASP A 505 8.02 -15.01 5.88
N HIS A 506 8.77 -15.84 6.59
CA HIS A 506 8.71 -15.94 8.05
C HIS A 506 10.06 -16.37 8.60
N TYR A 507 10.27 -16.05 9.85
CA TYR A 507 11.56 -16.13 10.49
C TYR A 507 11.48 -16.93 11.78
N VAL A 508 12.55 -17.65 12.09
CA VAL A 508 12.75 -18.27 13.39
C VAL A 508 14.12 -17.84 13.92
N TRP A 509 14.12 -16.96 14.89
CA TRP A 509 15.32 -16.48 15.53
C TRP A 509 15.95 -17.54 16.44
N MET A 510 17.18 -17.34 16.80
CA MET A 510 17.93 -18.24 17.69
C MET A 510 17.29 -18.46 19.07
N ASN A 511 16.41 -17.55 19.50
CA ASN A 511 15.60 -17.62 20.71
C ASN A 511 14.19 -18.23 20.50
N GLU A 512 13.97 -18.85 19.33
CA GLU A 512 12.70 -19.42 18.88
C GLU A 512 11.57 -18.41 18.61
N ASP A 513 11.84 -17.11 18.67
CA ASP A 513 10.91 -16.09 18.21
C ASP A 513 10.59 -16.22 16.73
N THR A 514 9.34 -15.98 16.36
CA THR A 514 8.85 -16.09 14.96
C THR A 514 8.40 -14.75 14.37
N VAL A 515 8.96 -13.67 14.85
CA VAL A 515 8.61 -12.29 14.44
C VAL A 515 9.62 -11.73 13.46
N LEU A 516 9.23 -10.70 12.70
CA LEU A 516 10.12 -9.99 11.79
C LEU A 516 11.20 -9.19 12.53
N LEU A 517 10.86 -8.69 13.72
CA LEU A 517 11.70 -7.89 14.60
C LEU A 517 11.89 -8.63 15.91
N THR A 518 13.12 -8.76 16.39
CA THR A 518 13.41 -9.33 17.70
C THR A 518 14.36 -8.44 18.48
N HIS A 519 14.28 -8.54 19.82
CA HIS A 519 15.25 -7.91 20.72
C HIS A 519 16.22 -8.96 21.23
N VAL A 520 17.49 -8.60 21.23
CA VAL A 520 18.57 -9.41 21.82
C VAL A 520 19.16 -8.61 22.96
N ASP A 521 19.04 -9.12 24.16
CA ASP A 521 19.38 -8.46 25.43
C ASP A 521 20.58 -9.09 26.16
N THR A 522 21.20 -10.07 25.56
CA THR A 522 22.32 -10.82 26.15
C THR A 522 23.50 -10.94 25.18
N THR A 523 24.69 -11.07 25.72
CA THR A 523 25.89 -11.35 24.93
C THR A 523 25.75 -12.67 24.20
N THR A 524 25.65 -12.61 22.88
CA THR A 524 25.46 -13.78 22.00
C THR A 524 25.83 -13.46 20.56
N THR A 525 25.86 -14.50 19.74
CA THR A 525 25.93 -14.35 18.27
C THR A 525 24.52 -14.48 17.70
N ALA A 526 23.93 -13.38 17.28
CA ALA A 526 22.60 -13.36 16.71
C ALA A 526 22.57 -13.90 15.28
N TRP A 527 21.59 -14.70 14.98
CA TRP A 527 21.27 -15.21 13.65
C TRP A 527 19.78 -15.57 13.58
N VAL A 528 19.26 -15.65 12.37
CA VAL A 528 17.87 -16.04 12.10
C VAL A 528 17.82 -17.06 10.97
N LYS A 529 16.87 -17.96 11.04
CA LYS A 529 16.49 -18.86 9.99
C LYS A 529 15.23 -18.33 9.33
N GLY A 530 15.31 -17.92 8.07
CA GLY A 530 14.18 -17.49 7.32
C GLY A 530 13.64 -18.61 6.45
N TYR A 531 12.33 -18.68 6.33
CA TYR A 531 11.61 -19.62 5.49
C TYR A 531 10.80 -18.86 4.48
N ASN A 532 10.78 -19.30 3.24
CA ASN A 532 9.81 -18.84 2.27
C ASN A 532 8.48 -19.61 2.46
N ILE A 533 7.44 -19.19 1.75
CA ILE A 533 6.09 -19.79 1.80
C ILE A 533 6.09 -21.27 1.40
N GLU A 534 7.12 -21.72 0.71
CA GLU A 534 7.30 -23.11 0.24
C GLU A 534 8.06 -23.99 1.23
N GLY A 535 8.50 -23.41 2.35
CA GLY A 535 9.26 -24.09 3.40
C GLY A 535 10.77 -24.19 3.11
N CYS A 536 11.27 -23.59 2.04
CA CYS A 536 12.72 -23.46 1.82
C CYS A 536 13.27 -22.49 2.88
N TRP A 537 14.45 -22.78 3.41
CA TRP A 537 15.04 -21.98 4.47
C TRP A 537 16.48 -21.57 4.16
N GLY A 538 16.83 -20.38 4.59
CA GLY A 538 18.18 -19.86 4.59
C GLY A 538 18.61 -19.40 5.98
N MET A 539 19.91 -19.32 6.18
CA MET A 539 20.48 -18.76 7.41
C MET A 539 21.01 -17.35 7.10
N SER A 540 20.74 -16.44 8.00
CA SER A 540 21.29 -15.08 7.90
C SER A 540 22.79 -15.04 8.12
N ASN A 541 23.40 -13.90 7.82
CA ASN A 541 24.66 -13.48 8.42
C ASN A 541 24.58 -13.56 9.95
N ARG A 542 25.74 -13.58 10.57
CA ARG A 542 25.85 -13.61 12.04
C ARG A 542 26.36 -12.28 12.55
N ILE A 543 25.71 -11.76 13.59
CA ILE A 543 26.07 -10.50 14.23
C ILE A 543 26.42 -10.80 15.69
N GLN A 544 27.60 -10.37 16.10
CA GLN A 544 28.04 -10.49 17.50
C GLN A 544 27.39 -9.37 18.31
N ILE A 545 26.65 -9.74 19.34
CA ILE A 545 26.08 -8.87 20.34
C ILE A 545 26.89 -8.96 21.62
N SER A 546 27.17 -7.84 22.21
CA SER A 546 27.95 -7.74 23.46
C SER A 546 27.22 -6.83 24.45
N THR A 547 27.03 -7.32 25.65
CA THR A 547 26.52 -6.51 26.76
C THR A 547 27.69 -6.04 27.63
N LEU A 548 27.65 -4.79 27.99
CA LEU A 548 28.61 -4.16 28.90
C LEU A 548 28.00 -4.07 30.30
N GLU A 549 28.84 -4.19 31.31
CA GLU A 549 28.42 -4.05 32.71
C GLU A 549 27.97 -2.61 32.97
N VAL A 550 26.83 -2.47 33.65
CA VAL A 550 26.26 -1.21 34.12
C VAL A 550 26.70 -1.00 35.55
N PRO A 551 27.23 0.17 35.93
CA PRO A 551 27.56 0.47 37.33
C PRO A 551 26.36 0.29 38.25
N GLU A 552 26.53 -0.45 39.36
CA GLU A 552 25.53 -0.50 40.43
C GLU A 552 25.70 0.75 41.31
N VAL A 553 24.73 1.64 41.27
CA VAL A 553 24.83 2.94 41.93
C VAL A 553 23.96 2.98 43.16
N THR A 554 24.48 3.54 44.25
CA THR A 554 23.74 3.80 45.49
C THR A 554 23.98 5.24 45.97
N ILE A 555 22.98 5.79 46.64
CA ILE A 555 23.06 7.12 47.25
C ILE A 555 22.99 6.95 48.78
N GLU A 556 23.98 7.52 49.49
CA GLU A 556 23.98 7.62 50.95
C GLU A 556 23.67 9.06 51.35
N PRO A 557 22.51 9.35 51.95
CA PRO A 557 22.21 10.66 52.50
C PRO A 557 22.98 10.87 53.79
N LEU A 558 23.68 12.00 53.94
CA LEU A 558 24.40 12.37 55.15
C LEU A 558 23.52 13.04 56.21
N GLY A 559 22.23 13.24 55.92
CA GLY A 559 21.27 13.92 56.76
C GLY A 559 19.80 13.59 56.43
N PRO A 560 18.85 14.36 56.95
CA PRO A 560 17.44 14.16 56.61
C PRO A 560 17.16 14.44 55.14
N THR A 561 16.26 13.65 54.57
CA THR A 561 15.84 13.77 53.17
C THR A 561 14.44 14.42 53.04
N VAL A 562 13.84 14.74 54.18
CA VAL A 562 12.53 15.36 54.27
C VAL A 562 12.66 16.64 55.09
N PHE A 563 12.26 17.76 54.51
CA PHE A 563 12.37 19.10 55.11
C PHE A 563 11.00 19.77 55.18
N CYS A 564 10.83 20.60 56.22
CA CYS A 564 9.74 21.57 56.29
C CYS A 564 10.34 22.96 56.17
N GLY A 565 10.01 23.71 55.13
CA GLY A 565 10.55 25.00 54.84
C GLY A 565 11.96 24.94 54.14
N GLU A 566 12.81 25.94 54.35
CA GLU A 566 14.16 25.97 53.82
C GLU A 566 15.10 24.99 54.58
N GLY A 567 15.91 24.27 53.84
CA GLY A 567 16.89 23.33 54.36
C GLY A 567 17.87 22.90 53.26
N SER A 568 18.87 22.11 53.62
CA SER A 568 19.77 21.51 52.62
C SER A 568 20.04 20.03 52.93
N ALA A 569 20.01 19.21 51.91
CA ALA A 569 20.42 17.81 51.98
C ALA A 569 21.80 17.61 51.38
N GLU A 570 22.58 16.71 52.01
CA GLU A 570 23.87 16.29 51.52
C GLU A 570 23.78 14.82 51.09
N LEU A 571 24.18 14.51 49.87
CA LEU A 571 24.09 13.17 49.26
C LEU A 571 25.48 12.72 48.79
N ILE A 572 25.83 11.45 49.00
CA ILE A 572 27.06 10.85 48.47
C ILE A 572 26.64 9.67 47.55
N ALA A 573 27.18 9.61 46.34
CA ALA A 573 27.02 8.52 45.42
C ALA A 573 28.16 7.51 45.54
N HIS A 574 27.82 6.22 45.48
CA HIS A 574 28.78 5.14 45.43
C HIS A 574 28.50 4.25 44.22
N SER A 575 29.55 3.70 43.61
CA SER A 575 29.48 2.73 42.55
C SER A 575 30.37 1.53 42.85
N ASP A 576 29.96 0.34 42.44
CA ASP A 576 30.73 -0.90 42.55
C ASP A 576 31.87 -0.98 41.52
N THR A 577 31.86 -0.14 40.51
CA THR A 577 32.90 -0.03 39.47
C THR A 577 33.39 1.40 39.33
N GLU A 578 34.53 1.58 38.64
CA GLU A 578 35.03 2.92 38.33
C GLU A 578 34.05 3.64 37.40
N ALA A 579 33.52 4.77 37.82
CA ALA A 579 32.54 5.56 37.08
C ALA A 579 32.69 7.06 37.36
N MET A 580 32.23 7.87 36.39
CA MET A 580 32.03 9.32 36.57
C MET A 580 30.59 9.55 36.98
N PHE A 581 30.39 10.37 37.99
CA PHE A 581 29.07 10.71 38.52
C PHE A 581 28.62 12.06 38.01
N THR A 582 27.33 12.10 37.59
CA THR A 582 26.63 13.32 37.24
C THR A 582 25.27 13.32 37.92
N TRP A 583 24.97 14.37 38.66
CA TRP A 583 23.67 14.57 39.32
C TRP A 583 22.71 15.34 38.42
N ASN A 584 21.43 15.06 38.55
CA ASN A 584 20.35 15.74 37.82
C ASN A 584 19.91 17.05 38.51
N ASP A 585 20.80 17.66 39.24
CA ASP A 585 20.54 18.98 39.82
C ASP A 585 20.59 20.08 38.73
N GLU A 586 20.22 21.31 39.12
CA GLU A 586 20.13 22.44 38.16
C GLU A 586 21.46 22.75 37.46
N PHE A 587 22.57 22.29 38.03
CA PHE A 587 23.93 22.56 37.54
C PHE A 587 24.61 21.33 36.90
N GLU A 588 23.90 20.19 36.82
CA GLU A 588 24.48 18.92 36.37
C GLU A 588 25.81 18.64 37.11
N THR A 589 25.73 18.70 38.43
CA THR A 589 26.93 18.57 39.30
C THR A 589 27.68 17.28 38.98
N GLU A 590 28.95 17.44 38.61
CA GLU A 590 29.88 16.31 38.43
C GLU A 590 30.57 15.93 39.76
N GLY A 591 30.66 14.65 40.01
CA GLY A 591 31.32 14.10 41.20
C GLY A 591 30.38 13.29 42.10
N ASP A 592 30.92 12.67 43.12
CA ASP A 592 30.24 11.76 44.03
C ASP A 592 29.43 12.44 45.12
N TYR A 593 29.46 13.77 45.25
CA TYR A 593 28.87 14.55 46.33
C TYR A 593 27.95 15.65 45.82
N LEU A 594 26.74 15.70 46.32
CA LEU A 594 25.76 16.76 46.04
C LEU A 594 25.22 17.39 47.31
N VAL A 595 25.10 18.71 47.32
CA VAL A 595 24.34 19.50 48.33
C VAL A 595 23.19 20.18 47.64
N THR A 596 22.00 20.00 48.17
CA THR A 596 20.80 20.61 47.62
C THR A 596 19.89 21.18 48.73
N ASP A 597 19.23 22.28 48.43
CA ASP A 597 18.25 22.96 49.30
C ASP A 597 16.83 22.95 48.74
N THR A 598 16.58 22.12 47.73
CA THR A 598 15.29 22.05 47.07
C THR A 598 14.66 20.63 47.16
N ALA A 599 13.31 20.61 47.26
CA ALA A 599 12.56 19.37 47.21
C ALA A 599 12.57 18.84 45.78
N ALA A 600 13.18 17.69 45.56
CA ALA A 600 13.20 17.00 44.29
C ALA A 600 13.63 15.56 44.49
N VAL A 601 13.44 14.75 43.45
CA VAL A 601 14.10 13.47 43.32
C VAL A 601 15.46 13.74 42.66
N TYR A 602 16.52 13.62 43.41
CA TYR A 602 17.87 13.74 42.91
C TYR A 602 18.31 12.37 42.41
N THR A 603 18.68 12.33 41.13
CA THR A 603 19.19 11.14 40.49
C THR A 603 20.65 11.38 40.17
N VAL A 604 21.48 10.48 40.63
CA VAL A 604 22.88 10.42 40.17
C VAL A 604 23.02 9.39 39.09
N THR A 605 23.65 9.78 38.00
CA THR A 605 24.03 8.87 36.93
C THR A 605 25.53 8.63 37.02
N ALA A 606 25.93 7.40 37.11
CA ALA A 606 27.30 6.97 37.04
C ALA A 606 27.60 6.39 35.64
N GLU A 607 28.54 6.99 34.93
CA GLU A 607 28.96 6.54 33.62
C GLU A 607 30.32 5.83 33.75
N SER A 608 30.31 4.54 33.35
CA SER A 608 31.54 3.75 33.29
C SER A 608 32.44 4.18 32.12
N PRO A 609 33.74 3.83 32.10
CA PRO A 609 34.63 4.12 30.96
C PRO A 609 34.15 3.59 29.61
N ASN A 610 33.23 2.65 29.62
CA ASN A 610 32.61 2.08 28.41
C ASN A 610 31.31 2.79 28.00
N GLY A 611 30.91 3.88 28.64
CA GLY A 611 29.73 4.66 28.35
C GLY A 611 28.42 4.07 28.90
N CYS A 612 28.48 3.02 29.73
CA CYS A 612 27.30 2.50 30.39
C CYS A 612 26.93 3.33 31.61
N THR A 613 25.64 3.61 31.72
CA THR A 613 25.15 4.43 32.80
C THR A 613 24.26 3.64 33.75
N GLY A 614 24.63 3.64 35.04
CA GLY A 614 23.72 3.24 36.10
C GLY A 614 23.22 4.46 36.84
N SER A 615 22.10 4.37 37.52
CA SER A 615 21.57 5.50 38.27
C SER A 615 20.91 5.06 39.57
N ALA A 616 20.98 5.94 40.53
CA ALA A 616 20.20 5.85 41.76
C ALA A 616 19.48 7.16 42.01
N SER A 617 18.37 7.12 42.70
CA SER A 617 17.58 8.29 42.99
C SER A 617 17.28 8.40 44.48
N GLN A 618 17.31 9.59 44.98
CA GLN A 618 16.92 9.96 46.35
C GLN A 618 15.96 11.11 46.30
N GLU A 619 14.79 10.92 46.92
CA GLU A 619 13.80 11.99 47.08
C GLU A 619 14.13 12.88 48.25
N ILE A 620 14.10 14.17 48.00
CA ILE A 620 14.22 15.23 49.02
C ILE A 620 12.87 15.97 49.02
N GLU A 621 12.20 15.92 50.17
CA GLU A 621 10.84 16.42 50.31
C GLU A 621 10.74 17.57 51.30
N PHE A 622 9.86 18.54 51.01
CA PHE A 622 9.48 19.64 51.93
C PHE A 622 7.96 19.60 52.19
N ILE A 623 7.55 19.43 53.45
CA ILE A 623 6.20 18.92 53.80
C ILE A 623 5.14 20.04 53.98
N GLU A 624 5.52 21.30 54.20
CA GLU A 624 4.49 22.31 54.46
C GLU A 624 4.04 23.03 53.18
N LEU A 625 2.82 22.68 52.75
CA LEU A 625 2.14 23.40 51.70
C LEU A 625 1.01 24.27 52.32
N PRO A 626 0.83 25.50 51.90
CA PRO A 626 -0.26 26.36 52.38
C PRO A 626 -1.61 25.74 51.98
N ASN A 627 -2.54 25.82 52.91
CA ASN A 627 -3.87 25.23 52.72
C ASN A 627 -4.72 26.12 51.80
N ALA A 628 -4.86 25.75 50.56
CA ALA A 628 -5.64 26.45 49.56
C ALA A 628 -7.00 25.78 49.29
N SER A 629 -8.00 26.59 49.02
CA SER A 629 -9.34 26.09 48.62
C SER A 629 -9.91 26.93 47.49
N MET A 630 -10.69 26.28 46.61
CA MET A 630 -11.40 26.99 45.55
C MET A 630 -12.84 26.53 45.39
N THR A 631 -13.67 27.41 44.85
CA THR A 631 -15.04 27.11 44.47
C THR A 631 -15.35 27.61 43.08
N VAL A 632 -16.13 26.84 42.33
CA VAL A 632 -16.62 27.19 41.00
C VAL A 632 -18.12 27.49 41.11
N ALA A 633 -18.58 28.52 40.47
CA ALA A 633 -19.96 28.97 40.58
C ALA A 633 -20.96 28.03 39.82
N GLN A 634 -20.45 27.26 38.85
CA GLN A 634 -21.24 26.31 38.05
C GLN A 634 -20.37 25.13 37.72
N ASN A 635 -20.92 23.90 37.77
CA ASN A 635 -20.19 22.68 37.49
C ASN A 635 -20.29 22.25 36.02
N SER A 636 -21.14 22.93 35.22
CA SER A 636 -21.28 22.69 33.79
C SER A 636 -21.71 23.95 33.05
N VAL A 637 -21.22 24.11 31.85
CA VAL A 637 -21.52 25.25 30.97
C VAL A 637 -21.41 24.79 29.48
N CYS A 638 -22.25 25.33 28.61
CA CYS A 638 -22.11 25.08 27.19
C CYS A 638 -20.83 25.72 26.64
N ILE A 639 -20.25 25.13 25.62
CA ILE A 639 -19.04 25.63 24.95
C ILE A 639 -19.20 27.10 24.44
N SER A 640 -20.42 27.52 24.14
CA SER A 640 -20.76 28.89 23.78
C SER A 640 -21.25 29.76 24.96
N GLY A 641 -21.15 29.24 26.20
CA GLY A 641 -21.60 29.95 27.39
C GLY A 641 -20.71 31.14 27.79
N THR A 642 -21.21 31.97 28.69
CA THR A 642 -20.43 33.08 29.22
C THR A 642 -19.36 32.58 30.21
N PRO A 643 -18.19 33.25 30.31
CA PRO A 643 -17.16 32.89 31.27
C PRO A 643 -17.66 32.77 32.71
N VAL A 644 -17.20 31.73 33.43
CA VAL A 644 -17.60 31.39 34.81
C VAL A 644 -16.58 32.00 35.82
N ASN A 645 -17.05 32.69 36.85
CA ASN A 645 -16.17 33.23 37.88
C ASN A 645 -15.66 32.15 38.82
N LEU A 646 -14.38 32.21 39.15
CA LEU A 646 -13.68 31.31 40.07
C LEU A 646 -13.39 32.05 41.37
N LEU A 647 -13.49 31.37 42.48
CA LEU A 647 -13.19 31.93 43.81
C LEU A 647 -12.20 31.04 44.56
N GLY A 648 -11.07 31.59 44.95
CA GLY A 648 -10.02 30.90 45.72
C GLY A 648 -9.80 31.52 47.08
N LEU A 649 -9.53 30.71 48.08
CA LEU A 649 -9.24 31.10 49.48
C LEU A 649 -7.98 30.37 49.98
N PRO A 650 -7.09 31.05 50.71
CA PRO A 650 -7.03 32.50 51.00
C PRO A 650 -6.89 33.32 49.71
N GLU A 651 -7.30 34.59 49.73
CA GLU A 651 -7.13 35.49 48.60
C GLU A 651 -5.66 35.76 48.33
N GLY A 652 -5.29 35.92 47.06
CA GLY A 652 -3.93 36.25 46.63
C GLY A 652 -3.20 35.16 45.84
N GLY A 653 -3.79 33.99 45.66
CA GLY A 653 -3.31 32.95 44.75
C GLY A 653 -3.80 33.14 43.32
N TYR A 654 -3.53 32.16 42.47
CA TYR A 654 -3.92 32.15 41.07
C TYR A 654 -4.62 30.83 40.71
N PHE A 655 -5.47 30.89 39.70
CA PHE A 655 -6.16 29.73 39.21
C PHE A 655 -5.41 29.10 38.03
N MET A 656 -5.37 27.78 38.01
CA MET A 656 -4.79 26.96 36.95
C MET A 656 -5.83 26.07 36.34
N GLY A 657 -5.76 25.88 35.03
CA GLY A 657 -6.63 25.01 34.24
C GLY A 657 -6.80 25.50 32.82
N GLU A 658 -7.15 24.61 31.92
CA GLU A 658 -7.42 24.95 30.53
C GLU A 658 -8.66 25.85 30.46
N GLY A 659 -8.60 26.95 29.74
CA GLY A 659 -9.67 27.93 29.63
C GLY A 659 -9.71 28.95 30.76
N VAL A 660 -8.77 28.94 31.69
CA VAL A 660 -8.71 29.95 32.80
C VAL A 660 -8.04 31.23 32.31
N ILE A 661 -8.72 32.35 32.51
CA ILE A 661 -8.19 33.71 32.31
C ILE A 661 -8.38 34.52 33.58
N GLY A 662 -7.29 34.73 34.33
CA GLY A 662 -7.36 35.40 35.64
C GLY A 662 -8.24 34.62 36.60
N ASN A 663 -9.35 35.24 37.01
CA ASN A 663 -10.32 34.64 37.96
C ASN A 663 -11.58 34.12 37.25
N THR A 664 -11.52 33.85 35.95
CA THR A 664 -12.65 33.36 35.19
C THR A 664 -12.26 32.16 34.34
N PHE A 665 -13.18 31.25 34.14
CA PHE A 665 -13.08 30.13 33.23
C PHE A 665 -13.89 30.44 31.97
N ASP A 666 -13.22 30.45 30.81
CA ASP A 666 -13.85 30.70 29.51
C ASP A 666 -14.09 29.34 28.80
N PRO A 667 -15.35 28.91 28.65
CA PRO A 667 -15.65 27.62 28.06
C PRO A 667 -15.30 27.55 26.57
N ALA A 668 -15.28 28.67 25.87
CA ALA A 668 -14.93 28.68 24.47
C ALA A 668 -13.41 28.46 24.22
N LEU A 669 -12.58 28.89 25.16
CA LEU A 669 -11.13 28.68 25.14
C LEU A 669 -10.76 27.30 25.69
N ALA A 670 -11.49 26.80 26.70
CA ALA A 670 -11.27 25.50 27.28
C ALA A 670 -11.56 24.37 26.25
N GLY A 671 -12.57 24.56 25.38
CA GLY A 671 -13.09 23.51 24.54
C GLY A 671 -14.04 22.58 25.27
N GLY A 672 -14.70 21.68 24.54
CA GLY A 672 -15.66 20.77 25.14
C GLY A 672 -15.01 19.63 25.93
N GLY A 673 -15.59 19.31 27.09
CA GLY A 673 -15.13 18.23 27.97
C GLY A 673 -15.06 18.66 29.45
N LEU A 674 -14.55 17.77 30.27
CA LEU A 674 -14.33 18.01 31.67
C LEU A 674 -12.98 18.68 31.89
N HIS A 675 -12.97 19.88 32.44
CA HIS A 675 -11.75 20.64 32.74
C HIS A 675 -11.54 20.70 34.24
N GLU A 676 -10.35 20.35 34.66
CA GLU A 676 -9.93 20.43 36.03
C GLU A 676 -9.26 21.79 36.29
N LEU A 677 -9.69 22.41 37.35
CA LEU A 677 -9.21 23.72 37.79
C LEU A 677 -8.59 23.58 39.17
N GLN A 678 -7.55 24.33 39.39
CA GLN A 678 -6.87 24.35 40.66
C GLN A 678 -6.55 25.79 41.09
N TYR A 679 -6.63 26.08 42.38
CA TYR A 679 -6.19 27.34 42.96
C TYR A 679 -4.88 27.10 43.71
N VAL A 680 -3.89 27.88 43.38
CA VAL A 680 -2.54 27.78 43.94
C VAL A 680 -2.28 29.01 44.76
N ILE A 681 -1.80 28.84 45.96
CA ILE A 681 -1.34 29.93 46.85
C ILE A 681 0.05 29.61 47.35
N MET A 682 0.83 30.64 47.46
CA MET A 682 2.18 30.58 48.04
C MET A 682 2.14 31.12 49.47
N ASP A 683 2.71 30.39 50.38
CA ASP A 683 2.80 30.84 51.78
C ASP A 683 3.94 31.90 51.95
N LYS A 684 4.10 32.41 53.16
CA LYS A 684 5.12 33.41 53.48
C LYS A 684 6.55 32.87 53.43
N MET A 685 6.68 31.54 53.37
CA MET A 685 7.96 30.81 53.34
C MET A 685 8.36 30.42 51.94
N GLY A 686 7.52 30.65 50.96
CA GLY A 686 7.78 30.30 49.55
C GLY A 686 7.30 28.92 49.18
N CYS A 687 6.57 28.21 50.04
CA CYS A 687 5.95 26.91 49.70
C CYS A 687 4.63 27.16 49.00
N GLU A 688 4.46 26.52 47.88
CA GLU A 688 3.20 26.57 47.13
C GLU A 688 2.23 25.57 47.68
N GLY A 689 1.02 26.02 48.00
CA GLY A 689 -0.13 25.17 48.28
C GLY A 689 -1.17 25.26 47.18
N SER A 690 -1.71 24.16 46.85
CA SER A 690 -2.78 24.10 45.87
C SER A 690 -4.07 23.58 46.48
N SER A 691 -5.21 24.11 46.03
CA SER A 691 -6.51 23.55 46.35
C SER A 691 -6.70 22.13 45.81
N SER A 692 -7.62 21.39 46.36
CA SER A 692 -8.16 20.26 45.65
C SER A 692 -8.68 20.71 44.28
N SER A 693 -8.52 19.87 43.24
CA SER A 693 -9.08 20.17 41.93
C SER A 693 -10.62 20.32 42.00
N ALA A 694 -11.14 21.34 41.36
CA ALA A 694 -12.54 21.48 41.05
C ALA A 694 -12.74 21.30 39.55
N SER A 695 -13.77 20.61 39.15
CA SER A 695 -14.05 20.34 37.76
C SER A 695 -15.22 21.17 37.26
N ILE A 696 -15.11 21.63 36.03
CA ILE A 696 -16.20 22.23 35.27
C ILE A 696 -16.34 21.50 33.94
N GLU A 697 -17.52 21.07 33.62
CA GLU A 697 -17.81 20.38 32.40
C GLU A 697 -18.27 21.38 31.31
N VAL A 698 -17.53 21.45 30.23
CA VAL A 698 -17.96 22.19 29.03
C VAL A 698 -18.68 21.25 28.10
N LEU A 699 -19.96 21.48 27.98
CA LEU A 699 -20.85 20.62 27.23
C LEU A 699 -20.73 20.91 25.74
N PHE A 700 -20.59 19.85 24.97
CA PHE A 700 -20.66 19.94 23.53
C PHE A 700 -22.07 20.28 23.06
N PHE A 701 -22.14 20.76 21.86
CA PHE A 701 -23.45 20.82 21.19
C PHE A 701 -24.08 19.42 21.15
N PRO A 702 -25.36 19.30 21.44
CA PRO A 702 -26.04 18.01 21.29
C PRO A 702 -25.83 17.48 19.85
N THR A 703 -25.54 16.21 19.73
CA THR A 703 -25.50 15.58 18.40
C THR A 703 -26.91 15.59 17.88
N VAL A 704 -27.13 16.34 16.79
CA VAL A 704 -28.43 16.47 16.16
C VAL A 704 -28.36 15.80 14.82
N ILE A 705 -29.23 14.86 14.61
CA ILE A 705 -29.39 14.19 13.33
C ILE A 705 -30.87 14.27 12.91
N PHE A 706 -31.05 14.41 11.65
CA PHE A 706 -32.33 14.37 10.99
C PHE A 706 -32.14 13.68 9.66
N VAL A 707 -32.85 12.62 9.44
CA VAL A 707 -32.80 11.84 8.21
C VAL A 707 -34.19 11.75 7.63
N ALA A 708 -34.34 12.16 6.41
CA ALA A 708 -35.54 11.97 5.60
C ALA A 708 -35.15 11.34 4.26
N ASP A 709 -36.09 10.88 3.50
CA ASP A 709 -35.84 10.39 2.16
C ASP A 709 -35.24 11.50 1.30
N ASP A 710 -34.19 11.20 0.55
CA ASP A 710 -33.48 12.18 -0.29
C ASP A 710 -34.32 12.72 -1.42
N SER A 711 -35.35 11.98 -1.83
CA SER A 711 -36.32 12.40 -2.91
C SER A 711 -37.68 11.80 -2.66
N VAL A 712 -38.69 12.58 -2.99
CA VAL A 712 -40.12 12.26 -2.85
C VAL A 712 -40.88 12.77 -4.06
N CYS A 713 -42.00 12.17 -4.33
CA CYS A 713 -42.87 12.63 -5.41
C CYS A 713 -43.84 13.69 -4.90
N THR A 714 -44.25 14.62 -5.78
CA THR A 714 -45.21 15.68 -5.44
C THR A 714 -46.59 15.17 -4.94
N PHE A 715 -46.92 13.90 -5.21
CA PHE A 715 -48.19 13.26 -4.78
C PHE A 715 -48.03 12.25 -3.68
N ASP A 716 -46.79 12.11 -3.13
CA ASP A 716 -46.59 11.27 -1.96
C ASP A 716 -47.35 11.81 -0.74
N SER A 717 -47.71 10.90 0.13
CA SER A 717 -48.33 11.26 1.39
C SER A 717 -47.39 12.13 2.22
N PRO A 718 -47.91 13.06 3.02
CA PRO A 718 -47.11 13.86 3.93
C PRO A 718 -46.18 12.98 4.80
N ILE A 719 -44.96 13.40 4.95
CA ILE A 719 -43.92 12.65 5.65
C ILE A 719 -43.72 13.24 7.04
N GLN A 720 -43.89 12.43 8.07
CA GLN A 720 -43.56 12.84 9.42
C GLN A 720 -42.03 12.97 9.54
N LEU A 721 -41.56 14.15 9.83
CA LEU A 721 -40.14 14.41 10.07
C LEU A 721 -39.80 14.00 11.51
N ILE A 722 -38.68 13.29 11.66
CA ILE A 722 -38.21 12.85 12.97
C ILE A 722 -36.75 13.24 13.08
N GLY A 723 -36.46 14.09 14.03
CA GLY A 723 -35.12 14.47 14.41
C GLY A 723 -34.72 13.81 15.72
N GLU A 724 -33.49 13.51 15.86
CA GLU A 724 -32.92 12.99 17.11
C GLU A 724 -31.85 13.95 17.63
N PRO A 725 -31.89 14.29 18.90
CA PRO A 725 -32.89 13.92 19.94
C PRO A 725 -34.29 14.49 19.68
N LEU A 726 -35.34 13.82 20.16
CA LEU A 726 -36.72 14.29 20.00
C LEU A 726 -36.96 15.60 20.75
N GLY A 727 -37.84 16.45 20.22
CA GLY A 727 -38.29 17.69 20.88
C GLY A 727 -37.66 18.97 20.32
N GLY A 728 -36.90 18.89 19.26
CA GLY A 728 -36.49 20.04 18.45
C GLY A 728 -37.61 20.50 17.52
N THR A 729 -37.33 21.51 16.71
CA THR A 729 -38.29 22.09 15.77
C THR A 729 -37.77 22.00 14.35
N PHE A 730 -38.64 21.62 13.43
CA PHE A 730 -38.34 21.62 12.00
C PHE A 730 -38.74 22.93 11.34
N GLN A 731 -37.93 23.40 10.42
CA GLN A 731 -38.17 24.57 9.62
C GLN A 731 -37.73 24.34 8.15
N GLY A 732 -38.55 24.67 7.21
CA GLY A 732 -38.30 24.56 5.78
C GLY A 732 -39.57 24.76 4.97
N ASP A 733 -39.39 25.00 3.66
CA ASP A 733 -40.54 25.13 2.79
C ASP A 733 -41.29 23.80 2.64
N GLY A 734 -42.60 23.81 2.85
CA GLY A 734 -43.42 22.60 2.88
C GLY A 734 -43.51 21.88 4.22
N VAL A 735 -42.85 22.39 5.26
CA VAL A 735 -42.93 21.84 6.63
C VAL A 735 -44.00 22.56 7.44
N MET A 736 -44.95 21.81 8.01
CA MET A 736 -45.94 22.28 8.98
C MET A 736 -46.12 21.21 10.09
N ASP A 737 -46.04 21.64 11.36
CA ASP A 737 -46.19 20.78 12.53
C ASP A 737 -45.37 19.49 12.46
N ASP A 738 -44.08 19.65 12.14
CA ASP A 738 -43.08 18.56 11.98
C ASP A 738 -43.44 17.54 10.86
N VAL A 739 -44.31 17.90 9.95
CA VAL A 739 -44.63 17.08 8.78
C VAL A 739 -44.23 17.82 7.51
N PHE A 740 -43.51 17.13 6.65
CA PHE A 740 -43.19 17.62 5.33
C PHE A 740 -44.27 17.21 4.32
N TYR A 741 -44.85 18.18 3.63
CA TYR A 741 -45.90 18.01 2.62
C TYR A 741 -45.32 18.21 1.22
N PRO A 742 -45.00 17.12 0.49
CA PRO A 742 -44.32 17.22 -0.80
C PRO A 742 -45.06 18.05 -1.87
N ALA A 743 -46.39 18.17 -1.73
CA ALA A 743 -47.20 18.94 -2.65
C ALA A 743 -47.13 20.47 -2.45
N LEU A 744 -46.58 20.95 -1.34
CA LEU A 744 -46.63 22.39 -0.99
C LEU A 744 -45.47 23.23 -1.55
N PRO A 745 -44.20 22.77 -1.47
CA PRO A 745 -43.03 23.59 -1.82
C PRO A 745 -42.76 23.66 -3.32
N GLY A 746 -43.42 22.82 -4.14
CA GLY A 746 -43.09 22.69 -5.57
C GLY A 746 -41.90 21.73 -5.80
N THR A 747 -41.60 21.44 -7.08
CA THR A 747 -40.50 20.52 -7.46
C THR A 747 -39.11 21.14 -7.26
N GLY A 748 -38.13 20.33 -6.82
CA GLY A 748 -36.77 20.74 -6.57
C GLY A 748 -36.28 20.44 -5.15
N GLY A 749 -35.08 20.81 -4.84
CA GLY A 749 -34.48 20.57 -3.52
C GLY A 749 -35.03 21.51 -2.46
N GLN A 750 -35.62 20.96 -1.41
CA GLN A 750 -36.16 21.67 -0.26
C GLN A 750 -35.23 21.49 0.92
N ASN A 751 -34.66 22.57 1.43
CA ASN A 751 -33.77 22.52 2.57
C ASN A 751 -34.57 22.56 3.89
N ILE A 752 -34.48 21.49 4.63
CA ILE A 752 -35.15 21.34 5.93
C ILE A 752 -34.09 21.42 7.03
N THR A 753 -34.38 22.23 8.04
CA THR A 753 -33.52 22.43 9.19
C THR A 753 -34.20 21.89 10.44
N TYR A 754 -33.56 21.05 11.16
CA TYR A 754 -33.96 20.61 12.49
C TYR A 754 -33.09 21.29 13.55
N THR A 755 -33.72 22.04 14.46
CA THR A 755 -33.06 22.74 15.57
C THR A 755 -33.43 22.06 16.88
N TYR A 756 -32.45 21.63 17.63
CA TYR A 756 -32.65 21.05 18.95
C TYR A 756 -31.92 21.85 20.02
N VAL A 757 -32.61 22.02 21.12
CA VAL A 757 -32.08 22.63 22.35
C VAL A 757 -32.15 21.58 23.43
N ASP A 758 -31.03 21.21 24.00
CA ASP A 758 -31.01 20.21 25.06
C ASP A 758 -31.55 20.79 26.39
N ASN A 759 -31.72 19.95 27.39
CA ASN A 759 -32.21 20.34 28.69
C ASN A 759 -31.26 21.25 29.51
N GLN A 760 -30.06 21.49 28.98
CA GLN A 760 -29.01 22.36 29.53
C GLN A 760 -28.86 23.65 28.74
N GLY A 761 -29.62 23.82 27.67
CA GLY A 761 -29.69 25.03 26.87
C GLY A 761 -28.68 25.09 25.75
N CYS A 762 -27.93 24.02 25.46
CA CYS A 762 -27.04 23.96 24.32
C CYS A 762 -27.84 23.68 23.02
N ILE A 763 -27.53 24.47 22.00
CA ILE A 763 -28.29 24.45 20.73
C ILE A 763 -27.45 23.88 19.61
N ASN A 764 -28.00 22.98 18.83
CA ASN A 764 -27.42 22.54 17.57
C ASN A 764 -28.49 22.31 16.50
N VAL A 765 -28.05 22.27 15.25
CA VAL A 765 -28.93 22.16 14.10
C VAL A 765 -28.46 21.09 13.13
N ALA A 766 -29.36 20.37 12.50
CA ALA A 766 -29.11 19.49 11.36
C ALA A 766 -29.90 19.97 10.15
N ASN A 767 -29.32 19.88 8.99
CA ASN A 767 -29.94 20.26 7.73
C ASN A 767 -29.92 19.09 6.75
N GLN A 768 -31.02 18.92 6.03
CA GLN A 768 -31.11 17.96 4.92
C GLN A 768 -31.94 18.56 3.78
N ILE A 769 -31.58 18.18 2.57
CA ILE A 769 -32.32 18.58 1.38
C ILE A 769 -33.15 17.39 0.93
N ILE A 770 -34.49 17.61 0.82
CA ILE A 770 -35.41 16.64 0.24
C ILE A 770 -35.74 17.13 -1.19
N PHE A 771 -35.47 16.31 -2.17
CA PHE A 771 -35.83 16.62 -3.55
C PHE A 771 -37.25 16.18 -3.83
N VAL A 772 -38.06 17.10 -4.32
CA VAL A 772 -39.46 16.84 -4.70
C VAL A 772 -39.53 16.69 -6.22
N ASP A 773 -39.82 15.50 -6.69
CA ASP A 773 -39.90 15.17 -8.11
C ASP A 773 -41.33 14.94 -8.59
N PRO A 774 -41.64 15.18 -9.86
CA PRO A 774 -42.99 14.96 -10.41
C PRO A 774 -43.29 13.49 -10.75
N CYS A 775 -42.51 12.54 -10.31
CA CYS A 775 -42.48 11.09 -10.57
C CYS A 775 -43.66 10.50 -11.41
N GLU A 776 -43.29 9.65 -12.35
CA GLU A 776 -44.26 8.77 -13.05
C GLU A 776 -44.20 7.36 -12.47
N ILE A 777 -45.34 6.75 -12.21
CA ILE A 777 -45.46 5.48 -11.48
C ILE A 777 -45.01 4.30 -12.35
N THR A 778 -43.96 3.62 -12.02
CA THR A 778 -43.69 2.24 -12.46
C THR A 778 -43.37 1.34 -11.29
N ALA A 779 -43.87 0.13 -11.34
CA ALA A 779 -44.10 -0.82 -10.28
C ALA A 779 -42.86 -1.26 -9.47
N VAL A 780 -43.08 -1.55 -8.20
CA VAL A 780 -42.12 -2.00 -7.18
C VAL A 780 -41.92 -3.51 -7.24
N GLU A 781 -40.69 -3.97 -7.31
CA GLU A 781 -40.29 -5.32 -6.88
C GLU A 781 -39.64 -5.23 -5.51
N THR A 782 -40.15 -6.00 -4.60
CA THR A 782 -39.60 -6.13 -3.23
C THR A 782 -38.48 -7.16 -3.21
N ILE A 783 -37.32 -6.74 -2.78
CA ILE A 783 -36.21 -7.63 -2.45
C ILE A 783 -36.13 -7.76 -0.93
N GLU A 784 -36.22 -9.00 -0.45
CA GLU A 784 -35.97 -9.32 0.97
C GLU A 784 -34.47 -9.12 1.30
N ALA A 785 -34.23 -8.28 2.28
CA ALA A 785 -32.87 -8.04 2.77
C ALA A 785 -32.47 -9.14 3.77
N THR A 786 -31.43 -9.87 3.45
CA THR A 786 -30.74 -10.74 4.41
C THR A 786 -29.89 -9.86 5.35
N THR A 787 -30.12 -10.01 6.65
CA THR A 787 -29.47 -9.14 7.65
C THR A 787 -28.34 -9.87 8.38
N PHE A 788 -27.20 -9.20 8.55
CA PHE A 788 -26.14 -9.63 9.48
C PHE A 788 -26.61 -9.50 10.91
N ASN A 789 -26.22 -10.45 11.77
CA ASN A 789 -26.51 -10.41 13.19
C ASN A 789 -25.25 -10.15 14.01
N VAL A 790 -25.36 -9.23 14.98
CA VAL A 790 -24.28 -8.93 15.95
C VAL A 790 -24.82 -9.22 17.34
N TYR A 791 -24.18 -10.17 18.06
CA TYR A 791 -24.62 -10.58 19.38
C TYR A 791 -23.46 -11.12 20.25
N PRO A 792 -23.55 -11.08 21.57
CA PRO A 792 -24.56 -10.34 22.32
C PRO A 792 -24.40 -8.83 22.16
N ASN A 793 -25.47 -8.10 22.26
CA ASN A 793 -25.49 -6.65 22.26
C ASN A 793 -26.53 -6.19 23.29
N PRO A 794 -26.12 -5.64 24.42
CA PRO A 794 -24.77 -5.28 24.84
C PRO A 794 -23.78 -6.46 24.94
N ALA A 795 -22.50 -6.16 24.66
CA ALA A 795 -21.38 -7.11 24.73
C ALA A 795 -20.57 -6.86 26.03
N GLU A 796 -20.26 -7.91 26.78
CA GLU A 796 -19.42 -7.81 27.99
C GLU A 796 -17.95 -8.16 27.69
N ASN A 797 -17.66 -9.39 27.31
CA ASN A 797 -16.29 -9.87 27.07
C ASN A 797 -15.99 -10.07 25.58
N PHE A 798 -17.03 -10.22 24.78
CA PHE A 798 -16.91 -10.40 23.33
C PHE A 798 -18.26 -10.17 22.65
N PHE A 799 -18.21 -9.94 21.35
CA PHE A 799 -19.37 -10.05 20.44
C PHE A 799 -19.04 -10.92 19.23
N VAL A 800 -20.07 -11.40 18.59
CA VAL A 800 -19.98 -12.22 17.38
C VAL A 800 -20.76 -11.55 16.26
N ILE A 801 -20.16 -11.48 15.09
CA ILE A 801 -20.85 -11.09 13.87
C ILE A 801 -21.12 -12.36 13.08
N GLN A 802 -22.36 -12.60 12.72
CA GLN A 802 -22.78 -13.72 11.91
C GLN A 802 -23.29 -13.26 10.54
N SER A 803 -22.69 -13.79 9.51
CA SER A 803 -23.12 -13.57 8.13
C SER A 803 -24.36 -14.40 7.81
N PRO A 804 -25.33 -13.85 7.09
CA PRO A 804 -26.51 -14.61 6.65
C PRO A 804 -26.19 -15.69 5.61
N ASP A 805 -25.09 -15.52 4.82
CA ASP A 805 -24.86 -16.27 3.59
C ASP A 805 -23.59 -17.15 3.61
N ASN A 806 -22.94 -17.34 4.75
CA ASN A 806 -21.66 -18.07 4.88
C ASN A 806 -20.51 -17.53 3.99
N ASN A 807 -20.61 -16.29 3.52
CA ASN A 807 -19.59 -15.65 2.69
C ASN A 807 -18.50 -14.96 3.53
N LEU A 808 -17.34 -14.72 2.90
CA LEU A 808 -16.33 -13.86 3.48
C LEU A 808 -16.88 -12.44 3.60
N PHE A 809 -16.79 -11.87 4.78
CA PHE A 809 -17.10 -10.47 5.01
C PHE A 809 -15.96 -9.78 5.75
N GLN A 810 -15.85 -8.49 5.56
CA GLN A 810 -14.95 -7.62 6.30
C GLN A 810 -15.78 -6.67 7.15
N ALA A 811 -15.39 -6.50 8.40
CA ALA A 811 -16.04 -5.57 9.29
C ALA A 811 -15.03 -4.65 9.96
N SER A 812 -15.45 -3.44 10.24
CA SER A 812 -14.68 -2.47 11.02
C SER A 812 -15.48 -1.98 12.19
N LEU A 813 -14.83 -1.94 13.35
CA LEU A 813 -15.38 -1.36 14.56
C LEU A 813 -15.03 0.12 14.60
N MET A 814 -16.04 0.93 14.80
CA MET A 814 -15.90 2.39 14.78
C MET A 814 -16.39 2.98 16.08
N SER A 815 -15.73 3.99 16.59
CA SER A 815 -16.18 4.79 17.70
C SER A 815 -17.37 5.67 17.29
N VAL A 816 -18.05 6.25 18.26
CA VAL A 816 -19.13 7.24 18.03
C VAL A 816 -18.65 8.49 17.26
N SER A 817 -17.36 8.80 17.29
CA SER A 817 -16.79 9.90 16.51
C SER A 817 -16.47 9.54 15.05
N GLY A 818 -16.76 8.30 14.62
CA GLY A 818 -16.48 7.80 13.28
C GLY A 818 -15.03 7.34 13.05
N GLN A 819 -14.20 7.33 14.10
CA GLN A 819 -12.84 6.81 14.00
C GLN A 819 -12.86 5.28 14.02
N GLN A 820 -12.14 4.65 13.09
CA GLN A 820 -11.97 3.20 13.10
C GLN A 820 -11.09 2.77 14.26
N VAL A 821 -11.64 1.91 15.11
CA VAL A 821 -10.96 1.37 16.30
C VAL A 821 -10.23 0.09 15.95
N ASP A 822 -10.87 -0.78 15.15
CA ASP A 822 -10.29 -2.04 14.69
C ASP A 822 -10.97 -2.52 13.39
N SER A 823 -10.37 -3.53 12.74
CA SER A 823 -10.93 -4.17 11.55
C SER A 823 -10.62 -5.66 11.53
N PHE A 824 -11.58 -6.44 11.09
CA PHE A 824 -11.49 -7.89 11.10
C PHE A 824 -12.30 -8.49 9.94
N SER A 825 -11.95 -9.72 9.57
CA SER A 825 -12.62 -10.42 8.47
C SER A 825 -12.80 -11.91 8.82
N GLY A 826 -13.80 -12.53 8.25
CA GLY A 826 -14.06 -13.94 8.48
C GLY A 826 -15.17 -14.53 7.63
N TYR A 827 -15.29 -15.84 7.70
CA TYR A 827 -16.34 -16.61 7.03
C TYR A 827 -17.39 -17.04 8.05
N ASN A 828 -18.64 -16.97 7.69
CA ASN A 828 -19.80 -17.42 8.49
C ASN A 828 -19.98 -16.63 9.78
N GLN A 829 -19.04 -16.67 10.68
CA GLN A 829 -19.07 -15.88 11.91
C GLN A 829 -17.66 -15.50 12.38
N VAL A 830 -17.55 -14.35 13.01
CA VAL A 830 -16.32 -13.85 13.64
C VAL A 830 -16.61 -13.42 15.06
N ARG A 831 -15.77 -13.86 16.00
CA ARG A 831 -15.83 -13.46 17.40
C ARG A 831 -14.73 -12.43 17.69
N PHE A 832 -15.11 -11.34 18.31
CA PHE A 832 -14.21 -10.26 18.69
C PHE A 832 -14.23 -10.05 20.20
N SER A 833 -13.05 -9.97 20.83
CA SER A 833 -12.93 -9.67 22.27
C SER A 833 -13.10 -8.19 22.53
N THR A 834 -13.84 -7.84 23.59
CA THR A 834 -14.05 -6.47 24.03
C THR A 834 -13.17 -6.06 25.21
N GLU A 835 -12.33 -6.95 25.74
CA GLU A 835 -11.55 -6.77 26.97
C GLU A 835 -10.61 -5.54 26.96
N THR A 836 -10.17 -5.12 25.79
CA THR A 836 -9.28 -3.96 25.64
C THR A 836 -9.99 -2.68 25.27
N LEU A 837 -11.31 -2.72 25.08
CA LEU A 837 -12.10 -1.57 24.64
C LEU A 837 -12.82 -0.93 25.83
N PRO A 838 -12.88 0.40 25.94
CA PRO A 838 -13.70 1.08 26.94
C PRO A 838 -15.17 0.72 26.80
N ALA A 839 -15.91 0.69 27.94
CA ALA A 839 -17.36 0.59 27.89
C ALA A 839 -17.97 1.80 27.15
N GLY A 840 -18.90 1.55 26.25
CA GLY A 840 -19.49 2.61 25.44
C GLY A 840 -20.23 2.12 24.21
N CYS A 841 -20.69 3.07 23.40
CA CYS A 841 -21.35 2.80 22.14
C CYS A 841 -20.33 2.77 21.01
N TYR A 842 -20.45 1.78 20.15
CA TYR A 842 -19.65 1.60 18.94
C TYR A 842 -20.56 1.28 17.76
N PHE A 843 -20.00 1.32 16.57
CA PHE A 843 -20.68 0.92 15.35
C PHE A 843 -19.86 -0.14 14.64
N VAL A 844 -20.50 -1.23 14.28
CA VAL A 844 -19.91 -2.26 13.43
C VAL A 844 -20.35 -2.01 12.01
N ARG A 845 -19.43 -1.58 11.17
CA ARG A 845 -19.65 -1.40 9.74
C ARG A 845 -19.19 -2.67 9.01
N ILE A 846 -20.08 -3.32 8.29
CA ILE A 846 -19.80 -4.58 7.63
C ILE A 846 -19.80 -4.36 6.12
N GLN A 847 -18.71 -4.77 5.45
CA GLN A 847 -18.60 -4.77 4.00
C GLN A 847 -18.90 -6.18 3.50
N GLY A 848 -19.99 -6.34 2.80
CA GLY A 848 -20.45 -7.57 2.16
C GLY A 848 -20.63 -7.38 0.65
N THR A 849 -20.99 -8.46 -0.02
CA THR A 849 -21.16 -8.47 -1.49
C THR A 849 -22.34 -7.64 -2.00
N HIS A 850 -23.31 -7.29 -1.16
CA HIS A 850 -24.56 -6.62 -1.59
C HIS A 850 -24.98 -5.41 -0.75
N SER A 851 -24.37 -5.17 0.40
CA SER A 851 -24.69 -4.01 1.26
C SER A 851 -23.57 -3.75 2.28
N THR A 852 -23.50 -2.52 2.79
CA THR A 852 -22.61 -2.14 3.89
C THR A 852 -23.44 -1.76 5.12
N PRO A 853 -24.06 -2.73 5.83
CA PRO A 853 -24.83 -2.40 7.02
C PRO A 853 -23.94 -1.86 8.13
N ILE A 854 -24.46 -0.87 8.85
CA ILE A 854 -23.85 -0.34 10.08
C ILE A 854 -24.76 -0.76 11.23
N ILE A 855 -24.21 -1.52 12.17
CA ILE A 855 -24.97 -2.06 13.30
C ILE A 855 -24.44 -1.43 14.59
N PRO A 856 -25.27 -0.78 15.39
CA PRO A 856 -24.83 -0.25 16.68
C PRO A 856 -24.53 -1.37 17.66
N LEU A 857 -23.47 -1.21 18.43
CA LEU A 857 -22.98 -2.15 19.44
C LEU A 857 -22.73 -1.42 20.74
N MET A 858 -23.28 -1.91 21.84
CA MET A 858 -23.01 -1.44 23.19
C MET A 858 -21.99 -2.37 23.84
N ILE A 859 -20.90 -1.83 24.37
CA ILE A 859 -19.93 -2.57 25.19
C ILE A 859 -20.12 -2.19 26.64
N GLN A 860 -20.26 -3.21 27.52
CA GLN A 860 -20.40 -3.08 28.96
C GLN A 860 -19.39 -3.99 29.65
N HIS A 861 -18.70 -3.48 30.69
CA HIS A 861 -17.77 -4.26 31.50
C HIS A 861 -18.25 -4.31 32.97
#